data_f0dc6418432ee49b475f320011b2154c
#
_entry.id   f0dc6418432ee49b475f320011b2154c
#
_cell.length_a   1.000
_cell.length_b   1.000
_cell.length_c   1.000
_cell.angle_alpha   90.00
_cell.angle_beta   90.00
_cell.angle_gamma   90.00
#
_symmetry.space_group_name_H-M   'P 1'
#
loop_
_entity.id
_entity.type
_entity.pdbx_description
1 polymer ?
#
loop_
_entity_poly.entity_id
_entity_poly.type
_entity_poly.pdbx_seq_one_letter_code
_entity_poly.pdbx_strand_id
1 'polypeptide(L)'
;MINRTIALLLAAGTLTLAPLTAEAGIFDFLKRKKQPKTEKQPEKTPYEKLLTGKPIVSAKGDFLTLHKTDNKLYVELPVKTLGKEVLVAATLSSISNPQLGMIGFKNANPVHMRFAQRDSAIVLEAVNSDPYLAGQLEKELRPIFGSSYTDLPLFKFPIKAWNKDKSAVVIDLTSLVTEEQKYFPLIAKSLGSYQVQASQQRGLNHIREIKSFEDNVSIKIDRSYRVTLSSSRGGSPLKDYPVTLGATFTILRLPEEPMTPRLADTRIGVFHVAKNAYNPETKLIEPVQFVKRWRLEPSDVAAYKAGQLVRPKKPIVYYVENTFPPLWKAAMKEGTLRWNKAFEQIGFKDAIEVRDFPTDDPDFDPDNLKYNCIRYVPIATENAMGPSWSDPRTGEIINASVLVWSDVSKLNNNWRFIQTAQVDPLVRAMKLPDTLMSKSLKYVIAHEIGHTLGFMHNMGSSAAYSIDSLRSPSFTAVHGTTPSIMDYARFNYVAQPEDRGVSLDPPTVGTYDKYAIDWTYRYFPDSKGNMLDEARQLNELIEKHAADPEYRYGVQQVGERRYDPSAIEEDLSNDPIAASTLGLKNLKYIIGHLGQWFARDEEAEHRATLYEGISNQALRYVSNVFLNVAGVYLYQTSEASGLPRYKVVPKAQQRASALWLLDKALTIDSLRSEELERTMPDMASASPFVVLGAMTRAMAIRNIGALNLTSYLDSTSYTPQEYADDVYAHVWAKTEAGREDLTPAERQLQEYFVRYITAYTEDLGAKANGRSGLTLAELTGLTPAEVQRTEGMTDEEFIAQLAPKQGEHFCSLDHRPSDDLLRQLDAVGYLNFGKSYGEPEDLFTSSINNTEALYLPLQYRLEALLRQQLPKTKDERIRLHYQTLLRKLEKVTK
;
A
#
# COMPACT_ATOMS: atom_id res chain seq x y z
N MET A 1 -0.06 42.68 -37.89
CA MET A 1 0.12 44.10 -38.16
C MET A 1 1.08 44.67 -37.14
N ILE A 2 2.27 44.99 -37.65
CA ILE A 2 2.99 46.26 -37.51
C ILE A 2 3.51 46.49 -36.07
N ASN A 3 4.72 46.44 -35.85
CA ASN A 3 6.03 46.99 -36.24
C ASN A 3 6.68 47.76 -35.07
N ARG A 4 7.98 47.42 -34.82
CA ARG A 4 9.15 48.35 -34.77
C ARG A 4 9.27 49.24 -33.51
N THR A 5 10.45 49.55 -32.94
CA THR A 5 11.81 49.73 -33.47
C THR A 5 12.79 49.99 -32.29
N ILE A 6 13.96 49.43 -32.34
CA ILE A 6 15.32 49.85 -32.08
C ILE A 6 15.55 51.23 -31.48
N ALA A 7 16.45 51.35 -30.49
CA ALA A 7 17.46 52.42 -30.42
C ALA A 7 18.72 52.02 -29.63
N LEU A 8 19.82 51.92 -30.34
CA LEU A 8 21.21 51.99 -29.84
C LEU A 8 21.50 53.39 -29.34
N LEU A 9 22.35 53.56 -28.34
CA LEU A 9 23.22 54.72 -28.20
C LEU A 9 24.58 54.34 -27.61
N LEU A 10 25.57 54.48 -28.47
CA LEU A 10 27.00 54.56 -28.17
C LEU A 10 27.32 55.95 -27.59
N ALA A 11 28.25 56.03 -26.63
CA ALA A 11 29.07 57.21 -26.40
C ALA A 11 30.47 56.82 -25.99
N ALA A 12 31.38 57.15 -26.83
CA ALA A 12 32.86 57.11 -26.69
C ALA A 12 33.37 58.43 -26.08
N GLY A 13 34.55 58.35 -25.55
CA GLY A 13 35.40 59.55 -25.28
C GLY A 13 36.01 59.53 -23.91
N THR A 14 37.20 59.77 -23.62
CA THR A 14 38.36 60.26 -24.35
C THR A 14 39.58 60.03 -23.48
N LEU A 15 40.70 59.68 -24.16
CA LEU A 15 42.06 59.73 -23.59
C LEU A 15 42.46 61.18 -23.29
N THR A 16 43.20 61.43 -22.25
CA THR A 16 44.09 62.56 -22.13
C THR A 16 45.47 62.09 -21.63
N LEU A 17 46.43 62.21 -22.57
CA LEU A 17 47.87 62.20 -22.33
C LEU A 17 48.34 63.59 -21.85
N ALA A 18 49.29 63.65 -20.90
CA ALA A 18 50.26 64.73 -20.80
C ALA A 18 51.38 64.40 -19.80
N PRO A 19 52.51 65.06 -19.77
CA PRO A 19 53.73 64.47 -20.37
C PRO A 19 54.86 64.29 -19.38
N LEU A 20 55.93 63.62 -19.86
CA LEU A 20 57.25 63.47 -19.24
C LEU A 20 57.92 64.79 -18.93
N THR A 21 58.60 64.83 -17.77
CA THR A 21 59.90 65.56 -17.66
C THR A 21 60.95 64.64 -16.95
N ALA A 22 62.02 64.46 -17.67
CA ALA A 22 63.19 63.79 -17.19
C ALA A 22 64.08 64.77 -16.45
N GLU A 23 64.67 64.34 -15.35
CA GLU A 23 66.04 64.82 -15.01
C GLU A 23 66.82 63.70 -14.34
N ALA A 24 68.06 63.64 -14.76
CA ALA A 24 69.05 62.64 -14.46
C ALA A 24 69.73 62.83 -13.12
N GLY A 25 70.02 61.79 -12.42
CA GLY A 25 70.95 61.80 -11.26
C GLY A 25 71.66 60.45 -11.18
N ILE A 26 72.90 60.40 -11.57
CA ILE A 26 73.83 59.25 -11.64
C ILE A 26 74.41 59.03 -10.22
N PHE A 27 74.72 57.77 -9.96
CA PHE A 27 75.49 57.20 -8.82
C PHE A 27 74.73 56.99 -7.49
N ASP A 28 74.35 55.72 -7.30
CA ASP A 28 74.84 54.90 -6.18
C ASP A 28 74.74 53.39 -6.49
N PHE A 29 75.84 52.88 -6.97
CA PHE A 29 76.05 51.43 -7.15
C PHE A 29 76.69 50.90 -5.88
N LEU A 30 76.23 49.76 -5.36
CA LEU A 30 76.74 48.98 -4.28
C LEU A 30 76.01 49.15 -2.92
N LYS A 31 74.94 48.36 -2.77
CA LYS A 31 74.70 47.46 -1.61
C LYS A 31 73.41 46.70 -1.79
N ARG A 32 73.42 45.64 -2.63
CA ARG A 32 72.38 44.62 -2.61
C ARG A 32 72.54 43.80 -1.33
N LYS A 33 71.78 44.14 -0.27
CA LYS A 33 71.37 43.15 0.74
C LYS A 33 70.49 42.13 0.05
N LYS A 34 70.88 40.85 0.04
CA LYS A 34 70.02 39.70 -0.32
C LYS A 34 68.79 39.73 0.59
N GLN A 35 67.64 40.08 0.08
CA GLN A 35 66.33 39.77 0.68
C GLN A 35 66.26 38.23 0.79
N PRO A 36 65.79 37.66 1.92
CA PRO A 36 65.53 36.24 2.00
C PRO A 36 64.44 35.89 0.98
N LYS A 37 64.72 34.88 0.17
CA LYS A 37 63.69 34.26 -0.69
C LYS A 37 62.53 33.92 0.20
N THR A 38 61.39 34.60 0.05
CA THR A 38 60.13 34.17 0.58
C THR A 38 59.89 32.77 -0.02
N GLU A 39 60.00 31.74 0.78
CA GLU A 39 59.54 30.39 0.40
C GLU A 39 58.14 30.56 -0.13
N LYS A 40 57.92 30.28 -1.39
CA LYS A 40 56.59 30.15 -1.96
C LYS A 40 55.89 29.09 -1.13
N GLN A 41 54.87 29.44 -0.35
CA GLN A 41 53.99 28.46 0.24
C GLN A 41 53.62 27.42 -0.84
N PRO A 42 53.74 26.14 -0.55
CA PRO A 42 53.40 25.11 -1.55
C PRO A 42 51.99 25.36 -2.04
N GLU A 43 51.83 25.39 -3.37
CA GLU A 43 50.55 25.61 -3.98
C GLU A 43 49.60 24.55 -3.53
N LYS A 44 48.43 24.95 -2.92
CA LYS A 44 47.41 23.99 -2.42
C LYS A 44 46.98 23.06 -3.55
N THR A 45 46.96 21.79 -3.29
CA THR A 45 46.46 20.77 -4.22
C THR A 45 44.99 21.02 -4.58
N PRO A 46 44.44 20.51 -5.72
CA PRO A 46 43.03 20.60 -6.05
C PRO A 46 42.11 20.13 -4.91
N TYR A 47 42.53 19.09 -4.19
CA TYR A 47 41.85 18.55 -3.01
C TYR A 47 41.81 19.58 -1.87
N GLU A 48 42.91 20.18 -1.53
CA GLU A 48 42.99 21.21 -0.50
C GLU A 48 42.22 22.49 -0.90
N LYS A 49 42.29 22.89 -2.18
CA LYS A 49 41.52 24.05 -2.70
C LYS A 49 40.01 23.81 -2.58
N LEU A 50 39.55 22.57 -2.75
CA LEU A 50 38.13 22.19 -2.67
C LEU A 50 37.62 22.17 -1.23
N LEU A 51 38.44 21.67 -0.29
CA LEU A 51 38.05 21.36 1.09
C LEU A 51 38.68 22.29 2.16
N THR A 52 39.34 23.39 1.79
CA THR A 52 39.91 24.36 2.73
C THR A 52 39.42 25.77 2.46
N GLY A 53 39.36 26.58 3.53
CA GLY A 53 39.00 28.01 3.43
C GLY A 53 37.49 28.31 3.43
N LYS A 54 36.64 27.30 3.68
CA LYS A 54 35.19 27.42 3.84
C LYS A 54 34.75 26.62 5.08
N PRO A 55 33.62 26.98 5.70
CA PRO A 55 33.03 26.10 6.72
C PRO A 55 32.65 24.76 6.07
N ILE A 56 33.21 23.67 6.56
CA ILE A 56 32.97 22.31 6.08
C ILE A 56 32.55 21.44 7.23
N VAL A 57 31.39 20.78 7.08
CA VAL A 57 30.98 19.67 7.93
C VAL A 57 31.31 18.38 7.19
N SER A 58 32.01 17.48 7.85
CA SER A 58 32.43 16.21 7.27
C SER A 58 31.89 15.03 8.10
N ALA A 59 31.28 14.05 7.44
CA ALA A 59 30.92 12.77 8.02
C ALA A 59 31.83 11.69 7.42
N LYS A 60 32.60 11.02 8.25
CA LYS A 60 33.56 9.98 7.85
C LYS A 60 33.00 8.61 8.24
N GLY A 61 33.03 7.69 7.32
CA GLY A 61 32.65 6.28 7.51
C GLY A 61 33.51 5.38 6.64
N ASP A 62 33.46 4.09 6.89
CA ASP A 62 34.28 3.11 6.15
C ASP A 62 33.84 2.94 4.70
N PHE A 63 32.59 3.27 4.43
CA PHE A 63 31.99 3.16 3.08
C PHE A 63 32.33 4.39 2.22
N LEU A 64 31.90 5.57 2.63
CA LEU A 64 32.11 6.85 1.94
C LEU A 64 32.46 7.93 2.95
N THR A 65 33.14 9.02 2.51
CA THR A 65 33.25 10.23 3.31
C THR A 65 32.46 11.35 2.64
N LEU A 66 31.58 12.00 3.40
CA LEU A 66 30.74 13.09 2.94
C LEU A 66 31.26 14.43 3.44
N HIS A 67 31.23 15.45 2.60
CA HIS A 67 31.62 16.82 2.94
C HIS A 67 30.51 17.79 2.50
N LYS A 68 29.92 18.50 3.46
CA LYS A 68 28.93 19.54 3.23
C LYS A 68 29.56 20.92 3.39
N THR A 69 29.40 21.79 2.39
CA THR A 69 29.82 23.20 2.45
C THR A 69 28.85 24.05 1.62
N ASP A 70 28.33 25.14 2.17
CA ASP A 70 27.43 26.08 1.45
C ASP A 70 26.33 25.40 0.61
N ASN A 71 25.61 24.50 1.14
CA ASN A 71 24.57 23.73 0.41
C ASN A 71 25.11 22.89 -0.79
N LYS A 72 26.41 22.57 -0.78
CA LYS A 72 27.01 21.59 -1.70
C LYS A 72 27.38 20.32 -0.98
N LEU A 73 27.27 19.20 -1.68
CA LEU A 73 27.64 17.87 -1.20
C LEU A 73 28.77 17.30 -2.05
N TYR A 74 29.94 17.22 -1.46
CA TYR A 74 31.07 16.48 -2.05
C TYR A 74 31.16 15.11 -1.39
N VAL A 75 31.45 14.10 -2.18
CA VAL A 75 31.65 12.72 -1.71
C VAL A 75 33.05 12.27 -2.08
N GLU A 76 33.81 11.88 -1.06
CA GLU A 76 35.07 11.18 -1.22
C GLU A 76 34.76 9.69 -1.34
N LEU A 77 34.92 9.19 -2.56
CA LEU A 77 34.60 7.81 -2.97
C LEU A 77 35.90 7.00 -3.03
N PRO A 78 36.13 6.05 -2.08
CA PRO A 78 37.30 5.20 -2.13
C PRO A 78 37.34 4.36 -3.41
N VAL A 79 38.53 4.21 -4.02
CA VAL A 79 38.70 3.42 -5.26
C VAL A 79 38.26 1.96 -5.06
N LYS A 80 38.43 1.40 -3.85
CA LYS A 80 37.96 0.05 -3.49
C LYS A 80 36.44 -0.14 -3.56
N THR A 81 35.65 0.96 -3.55
CA THR A 81 34.19 0.93 -3.67
C THR A 81 33.69 0.98 -5.12
N LEU A 82 34.58 1.30 -6.07
CA LEU A 82 34.24 1.25 -7.48
C LEU A 82 33.91 -0.19 -7.91
N GLY A 83 32.84 -0.34 -8.65
CA GLY A 83 32.32 -1.65 -9.07
C GLY A 83 31.52 -2.40 -8.00
N LYS A 84 31.49 -1.93 -6.75
CA LYS A 84 30.62 -2.50 -5.70
C LYS A 84 29.18 -2.03 -5.92
N GLU A 85 28.26 -2.94 -5.68
CA GLU A 85 26.83 -2.71 -5.88
C GLU A 85 26.20 -2.05 -4.66
N VAL A 86 25.28 -1.12 -4.91
CA VAL A 86 24.59 -0.33 -3.90
C VAL A 86 23.09 -0.24 -4.19
N LEU A 87 22.31 0.00 -3.15
CA LEU A 87 20.92 0.47 -3.27
C LEU A 87 20.86 1.96 -2.98
N VAL A 88 20.16 2.70 -3.83
CA VAL A 88 19.92 4.15 -3.65
C VAL A 88 18.43 4.42 -3.56
N ALA A 89 17.99 5.15 -2.55
CA ALA A 89 16.59 5.56 -2.40
C ALA A 89 16.47 6.90 -1.68
N ALA A 90 15.33 7.55 -1.87
CA ALA A 90 14.89 8.70 -1.09
C ALA A 90 13.65 8.32 -0.25
N THR A 91 13.72 8.54 1.05
CA THR A 91 12.64 8.31 2.00
C THR A 91 12.12 9.65 2.50
N LEU A 92 10.81 9.88 2.48
CA LEU A 92 10.20 11.08 3.04
C LEU A 92 10.41 11.09 4.56
N SER A 93 11.11 12.10 5.11
CA SER A 93 11.47 12.17 6.53
C SER A 93 10.79 13.30 7.29
N SER A 94 10.27 14.31 6.58
CA SER A 94 9.44 15.37 7.13
C SER A 94 8.60 16.02 6.04
N ILE A 95 7.51 16.68 6.43
CA ILE A 95 6.61 17.38 5.51
C ILE A 95 5.93 18.53 6.22
N SER A 96 5.76 19.68 5.53
CA SER A 96 5.10 20.85 6.10
C SER A 96 3.58 20.67 6.25
N ASN A 97 2.98 19.77 5.49
CA ASN A 97 1.57 19.39 5.61
C ASN A 97 1.42 17.86 5.51
N PRO A 98 1.15 17.16 6.65
CA PRO A 98 1.12 15.69 6.71
C PRO A 98 0.08 15.02 5.81
N GLN A 99 -0.96 15.73 5.37
CA GLN A 99 -2.00 15.19 4.49
C GLN A 99 -1.51 15.02 3.03
N LEU A 100 -0.41 15.70 2.65
CA LEU A 100 0.14 15.65 1.28
C LEU A 100 1.24 14.60 1.08
N GLY A 101 1.56 13.83 2.11
CA GLY A 101 2.57 12.76 2.01
C GLY A 101 2.78 12.02 3.32
N MET A 102 3.33 10.82 3.25
CA MET A 102 3.51 9.93 4.39
C MET A 102 4.99 9.86 4.79
N ILE A 103 5.30 10.32 6.01
CA ILE A 103 6.66 10.23 6.57
C ILE A 103 7.06 8.76 6.70
N GLY A 104 8.30 8.44 6.31
CA GLY A 104 8.84 7.09 6.28
C GLY A 104 8.63 6.34 4.96
N PHE A 105 7.84 6.92 4.04
CA PHE A 105 7.52 6.31 2.76
C PHE A 105 8.57 6.60 1.68
N LYS A 106 8.76 5.63 0.78
CA LYS A 106 9.55 5.76 -0.45
C LYS A 106 8.60 5.77 -1.64
N ASN A 107 8.48 6.88 -2.35
CA ASN A 107 7.63 6.97 -3.55
C ASN A 107 8.16 6.17 -4.76
N ALA A 108 9.35 5.58 -4.63
CA ALA A 108 9.92 4.62 -5.57
C ALA A 108 10.74 3.58 -4.81
N ASN A 109 10.84 2.37 -5.35
CA ASN A 109 11.70 1.33 -4.80
C ASN A 109 13.17 1.77 -4.83
N PRO A 110 14.02 1.24 -3.90
CA PRO A 110 15.46 1.42 -3.98
C PRO A 110 16.00 0.95 -5.34
N VAL A 111 16.79 1.80 -5.98
CA VAL A 111 17.40 1.48 -7.29
C VAL A 111 18.72 0.77 -7.08
N HIS A 112 18.89 -0.38 -7.72
CA HIS A 112 20.14 -1.14 -7.72
C HIS A 112 21.15 -0.45 -8.63
N MET A 113 22.27 0.01 -8.08
CA MET A 113 23.22 0.86 -8.78
C MET A 113 24.67 0.44 -8.49
N ARG A 114 25.60 1.05 -9.24
CA ARG A 114 27.04 0.87 -9.09
C ARG A 114 27.78 2.13 -9.50
N PHE A 115 28.83 2.49 -8.76
CA PHE A 115 29.78 3.53 -9.16
C PHE A 115 30.84 2.93 -10.08
N ALA A 116 30.92 3.42 -11.31
CA ALA A 116 31.94 3.02 -12.29
C ALA A 116 32.77 4.22 -12.70
N GLN A 117 34.10 4.07 -12.82
CA GLN A 117 34.93 5.10 -13.40
C GLN A 117 34.94 4.97 -14.92
N ARG A 118 34.63 6.08 -15.61
CA ARG A 118 34.71 6.21 -17.07
C ARG A 118 35.50 7.48 -17.38
N ASP A 119 36.70 7.31 -17.90
CA ASP A 119 37.66 8.40 -18.17
C ASP A 119 37.91 9.28 -16.92
N SER A 120 37.59 10.58 -17.02
CA SER A 120 37.74 11.57 -15.97
C SER A 120 36.50 11.77 -15.10
N ALA A 121 35.56 10.85 -15.13
CA ALA A 121 34.29 10.93 -14.41
C ALA A 121 33.94 9.63 -13.69
N ILE A 122 33.16 9.76 -12.64
CA ILE A 122 32.41 8.65 -12.03
C ILE A 122 31.01 8.66 -12.61
N VAL A 123 30.57 7.50 -13.06
CA VAL A 123 29.20 7.25 -13.54
C VAL A 123 28.48 6.39 -12.52
N LEU A 124 27.29 6.81 -12.12
CA LEU A 124 26.39 5.98 -11.31
C LEU A 124 25.43 5.29 -12.29
N GLU A 125 25.60 3.98 -12.40
CA GLU A 125 24.90 3.11 -13.34
C GLU A 125 23.82 2.31 -12.61
N ALA A 126 22.62 2.18 -13.19
CA ALA A 126 21.67 1.16 -12.77
C ALA A 126 22.17 -0.20 -13.24
N VAL A 127 22.27 -1.12 -12.30
CA VAL A 127 22.74 -2.50 -12.56
C VAL A 127 21.58 -3.33 -13.08
N ASN A 128 21.76 -3.94 -14.25
CA ASN A 128 20.82 -4.91 -14.75
C ASN A 128 21.03 -6.25 -14.02
N SER A 129 20.30 -6.44 -12.92
CA SER A 129 20.34 -7.68 -12.14
C SER A 129 19.22 -8.65 -12.49
N ASP A 130 18.48 -8.40 -13.58
CA ASP A 130 17.39 -9.26 -14.01
C ASP A 130 17.85 -10.68 -14.36
N PRO A 131 18.91 -10.90 -15.18
CA PRO A 131 19.36 -12.24 -15.51
C PRO A 131 19.99 -12.94 -14.28
N TYR A 132 19.52 -14.15 -14.03
CA TYR A 132 20.09 -15.02 -13.01
C TYR A 132 20.80 -16.22 -13.66
N LEU A 133 22.05 -16.39 -13.29
CA LEU A 133 22.90 -17.50 -13.73
C LEU A 133 23.40 -18.25 -12.48
N ALA A 134 23.14 -19.55 -12.40
CA ALA A 134 23.55 -20.34 -11.25
C ALA A 134 24.91 -21.02 -11.47
N GLY A 135 25.75 -21.01 -10.42
CA GLY A 135 26.95 -21.87 -10.32
C GLY A 135 28.00 -21.65 -11.43
N GLN A 136 28.43 -22.72 -12.06
CA GLN A 136 29.50 -22.69 -13.08
C GLN A 136 29.08 -21.97 -14.35
N LEU A 137 27.78 -21.99 -14.72
CA LEU A 137 27.22 -21.26 -15.86
C LEU A 137 27.40 -19.75 -15.73
N GLU A 138 27.47 -19.22 -14.52
CA GLU A 138 27.75 -17.80 -14.30
C GLU A 138 29.10 -17.40 -14.90
N LYS A 139 30.14 -18.21 -14.72
CA LYS A 139 31.46 -17.92 -15.27
C LYS A 139 31.52 -18.02 -16.79
N GLU A 140 30.79 -18.96 -17.38
CA GLU A 140 30.85 -19.25 -18.82
C GLU A 140 29.96 -18.30 -19.64
N LEU A 141 28.75 -18.04 -19.17
CA LEU A 141 27.73 -17.27 -19.91
C LEU A 141 27.68 -15.77 -19.55
N ARG A 142 28.20 -15.38 -18.37
CA ARG A 142 28.17 -13.95 -17.94
C ARG A 142 28.76 -12.99 -18.99
N PRO A 143 29.88 -13.28 -19.69
CA PRO A 143 30.38 -12.38 -20.74
C PRO A 143 29.42 -12.22 -21.91
N ILE A 144 28.67 -13.26 -22.28
CA ILE A 144 27.69 -13.25 -23.35
C ILE A 144 26.43 -12.51 -22.90
N PHE A 145 25.96 -12.77 -21.70
CA PHE A 145 24.82 -12.05 -21.11
C PHE A 145 25.13 -10.57 -20.92
N GLY A 146 26.37 -10.19 -20.60
CA GLY A 146 26.75 -8.78 -20.45
C GLY A 146 26.57 -7.94 -21.71
N SER A 147 26.55 -8.54 -22.91
CA SER A 147 26.21 -7.83 -24.14
C SER A 147 24.70 -7.73 -24.39
N SER A 148 23.90 -8.63 -23.81
CA SER A 148 22.44 -8.62 -23.94
C SER A 148 21.73 -7.86 -22.81
N TYR A 149 22.34 -7.76 -21.64
CA TYR A 149 21.84 -7.15 -20.43
C TYR A 149 22.84 -6.14 -19.89
N THR A 150 23.04 -5.03 -20.58
CA THR A 150 23.99 -4.00 -20.19
C THR A 150 23.44 -3.11 -19.08
N ASP A 151 24.32 -2.63 -18.21
CA ASP A 151 23.98 -1.65 -17.19
C ASP A 151 23.64 -0.28 -17.83
N LEU A 152 22.76 0.48 -17.21
CA LEU A 152 22.27 1.76 -17.73
C LEU A 152 22.96 2.92 -16.99
N PRO A 153 23.82 3.72 -17.66
CA PRO A 153 24.36 4.94 -17.10
C PRO A 153 23.26 5.97 -16.81
N LEU A 154 23.06 6.37 -15.54
CA LEU A 154 22.03 7.32 -15.17
C LEU A 154 22.59 8.70 -14.84
N PHE A 155 23.71 8.76 -14.11
CA PHE A 155 24.29 10.02 -13.66
C PHE A 155 25.81 10.02 -13.91
N LYS A 156 26.33 11.17 -14.31
CA LYS A 156 27.77 11.37 -14.57
C LYS A 156 28.31 12.51 -13.69
N PHE A 157 29.33 12.23 -12.91
CA PHE A 157 29.96 13.15 -11.99
C PHE A 157 31.44 13.32 -12.36
N PRO A 158 31.87 14.49 -12.88
CA PRO A 158 33.29 14.77 -13.11
C PRO A 158 34.12 14.62 -11.82
N ILE A 159 35.27 13.98 -11.89
CA ILE A 159 36.21 13.92 -10.79
C ILE A 159 36.74 15.33 -10.52
N LYS A 160 36.48 15.87 -9.33
CA LYS A 160 36.91 17.21 -8.92
C LYS A 160 38.34 17.21 -8.38
N ALA A 161 38.72 16.16 -7.66
CA ALA A 161 40.05 16.01 -7.09
C ALA A 161 40.31 14.53 -6.76
N TRP A 162 41.57 14.21 -6.55
CA TRP A 162 42.02 12.99 -5.89
C TRP A 162 42.49 13.36 -4.46
N ASN A 163 42.27 12.50 -3.48
CA ASN A 163 42.84 12.66 -2.15
C ASN A 163 44.40 12.50 -2.22
N LYS A 164 45.05 12.80 -1.12
CA LYS A 164 46.54 12.94 -1.07
C LYS A 164 47.30 11.68 -1.53
N ASP A 165 46.78 10.50 -1.20
CA ASP A 165 47.39 9.18 -1.49
C ASP A 165 46.77 8.52 -2.73
N LYS A 166 45.84 9.19 -3.41
CA LYS A 166 45.09 8.70 -4.57
C LYS A 166 44.29 7.44 -4.31
N SER A 167 43.93 7.17 -3.05
CA SER A 167 43.07 6.04 -2.66
C SER A 167 41.57 6.34 -2.84
N ALA A 168 41.20 7.63 -3.03
CA ALA A 168 39.81 8.05 -3.23
C ALA A 168 39.71 9.24 -4.21
N VAL A 169 38.56 9.32 -4.88
CA VAL A 169 38.18 10.45 -5.76
C VAL A 169 37.10 11.28 -5.09
N VAL A 170 37.14 12.61 -5.32
CA VAL A 170 36.11 13.52 -4.86
C VAL A 170 35.19 13.90 -6.02
N ILE A 171 33.89 13.70 -5.85
CA ILE A 171 32.83 14.05 -6.80
C ILE A 171 31.79 14.97 -6.13
N ASP A 172 31.03 15.71 -6.92
CA ASP A 172 29.95 16.60 -6.47
C ASP A 172 28.58 15.90 -6.70
N LEU A 173 27.92 15.46 -5.63
CA LEU A 173 26.58 14.83 -5.67
C LEU A 173 25.45 15.81 -5.40
N THR A 174 25.69 17.10 -5.34
CA THR A 174 24.68 18.12 -4.97
C THR A 174 23.41 17.99 -5.77
N SER A 175 23.52 17.94 -7.11
CA SER A 175 22.35 17.86 -8.00
C SER A 175 21.55 16.57 -7.83
N LEU A 176 22.20 15.45 -7.52
CA LEU A 176 21.51 14.18 -7.26
C LEU A 176 20.52 14.29 -6.12
N VAL A 177 20.91 14.97 -5.04
CA VAL A 177 20.10 15.06 -3.83
C VAL A 177 19.22 16.30 -3.76
N THR A 178 19.61 17.44 -4.36
CA THR A 178 18.84 18.68 -4.26
C THR A 178 17.88 18.93 -5.43
N GLU A 179 18.08 18.32 -6.60
CA GLU A 179 17.19 18.49 -7.74
C GLU A 179 16.22 17.31 -7.85
N GLU A 180 15.02 17.57 -8.41
CA GLU A 180 14.05 16.51 -8.67
C GLU A 180 14.66 15.49 -9.63
N GLN A 181 14.55 14.22 -9.23
CA GLN A 181 15.06 13.09 -9.98
C GLN A 181 13.92 12.12 -10.31
N LYS A 182 13.85 11.70 -11.55
CA LYS A 182 12.86 10.73 -12.03
C LYS A 182 12.85 9.43 -11.23
N TYR A 183 14.03 8.99 -10.75
CA TYR A 183 14.24 7.73 -10.05
C TYR A 183 14.02 7.83 -8.53
N PHE A 184 13.96 9.05 -7.99
CA PHE A 184 13.82 9.32 -6.56
C PHE A 184 12.77 10.41 -6.31
N PRO A 185 11.51 10.22 -6.75
CA PRO A 185 10.47 11.23 -6.60
C PRO A 185 10.09 11.39 -5.12
N LEU A 186 9.98 12.62 -4.65
CA LEU A 186 9.50 12.91 -3.29
C LEU A 186 8.00 13.14 -3.22
N ILE A 187 7.36 13.46 -4.34
CA ILE A 187 5.92 13.68 -4.43
C ILE A 187 5.30 12.55 -5.25
N ALA A 188 4.22 11.98 -4.73
CA ALA A 188 3.41 11.02 -5.48
C ALA A 188 2.74 11.70 -6.68
N LYS A 189 2.53 10.97 -7.78
CA LYS A 189 1.85 11.49 -8.97
C LYS A 189 0.35 11.62 -8.82
N SER A 190 -0.22 10.95 -7.85
CA SER A 190 -1.65 11.01 -7.52
C SER A 190 -1.85 11.01 -6.02
N LEU A 191 -2.93 11.66 -5.58
CA LEU A 191 -3.39 11.67 -4.20
C LEU A 191 -4.90 11.38 -4.23
N GLY A 192 -5.28 10.15 -3.86
CA GLY A 192 -6.65 9.66 -4.09
C GLY A 192 -7.04 9.75 -5.58
N SER A 193 -8.17 10.37 -5.88
CA SER A 193 -8.66 10.58 -7.26
C SER A 193 -8.01 11.75 -8.00
N TYR A 194 -7.12 12.51 -7.34
CA TYR A 194 -6.48 13.70 -7.91
C TYR A 194 -5.11 13.40 -8.50
N GLN A 195 -4.83 13.97 -9.68
CA GLN A 195 -3.49 14.00 -10.25
C GLN A 195 -2.70 15.14 -9.62
N VAL A 196 -1.46 14.87 -9.24
CA VAL A 196 -0.55 15.83 -8.60
C VAL A 196 0.43 16.39 -9.61
N GLN A 197 0.43 17.71 -9.79
CA GLN A 197 1.44 18.45 -10.52
C GLN A 197 2.28 19.24 -9.52
N ALA A 198 3.60 19.04 -9.55
CA ALA A 198 4.51 19.69 -8.63
C ALA A 198 5.63 20.43 -9.38
N SER A 199 5.90 21.65 -9.00
CA SER A 199 7.00 22.44 -9.53
C SER A 199 7.99 22.77 -8.41
N GLN A 200 9.25 22.31 -8.55
CA GLN A 200 10.29 22.49 -7.56
C GLN A 200 10.77 23.94 -7.48
N GLN A 201 10.90 24.46 -6.26
CA GLN A 201 11.45 25.79 -5.96
C GLN A 201 12.93 25.67 -5.59
N ARG A 202 13.80 25.50 -6.58
CA ARG A 202 15.23 25.15 -6.40
C ARG A 202 15.99 26.09 -5.46
N GLY A 203 15.68 27.38 -5.45
CA GLY A 203 16.32 28.36 -4.57
C GLY A 203 16.08 28.18 -3.06
N LEU A 204 15.09 27.36 -2.70
CA LEU A 204 14.70 27.05 -1.31
C LEU A 204 15.19 25.69 -0.82
N ASN A 205 15.90 24.93 -1.66
CA ASN A 205 16.38 23.59 -1.30
C ASN A 205 17.58 23.71 -0.33
N HIS A 206 17.65 22.79 0.63
CA HIS A 206 18.71 22.81 1.63
C HIS A 206 19.17 21.39 2.00
N ILE A 207 20.50 21.20 2.11
CA ILE A 207 21.08 19.98 2.69
C ILE A 207 21.20 20.21 4.18
N ARG A 208 20.37 19.50 4.98
CA ARG A 208 20.33 19.68 6.45
C ARG A 208 21.47 18.98 7.15
N GLU A 209 21.58 17.68 6.93
CA GLU A 209 22.47 16.80 7.68
C GLU A 209 23.09 15.75 6.76
N ILE A 210 24.31 15.36 7.10
CA ILE A 210 25.02 14.26 6.45
C ILE A 210 25.58 13.32 7.52
N LYS A 211 25.41 12.00 7.32
CA LYS A 211 25.98 10.94 8.16
C LYS A 211 26.60 9.86 7.28
N SER A 212 27.65 9.24 7.75
CA SER A 212 28.31 8.13 7.08
C SER A 212 28.64 7.02 8.06
N PHE A 213 28.36 5.78 7.65
CA PHE A 213 28.46 4.58 8.47
C PHE A 213 29.36 3.54 7.79
N GLU A 214 29.37 2.32 8.32
CA GLU A 214 30.19 1.21 7.81
C GLU A 214 29.82 0.78 6.38
N ASP A 215 28.54 0.72 6.06
CA ASP A 215 28.01 0.21 4.79
C ASP A 215 26.96 1.12 4.15
N ASN A 216 26.59 2.24 4.79
CA ASN A 216 25.59 3.15 4.24
C ASN A 216 25.87 4.61 4.61
N VAL A 217 25.21 5.51 3.88
CA VAL A 217 25.19 6.95 4.17
C VAL A 217 23.75 7.45 4.23
N SER A 218 23.53 8.47 5.08
CA SER A 218 22.27 9.18 5.23
C SER A 218 22.48 10.67 4.93
N ILE A 219 21.74 11.22 3.97
CA ILE A 219 21.83 12.61 3.53
C ILE A 219 20.43 13.21 3.66
N LYS A 220 20.20 14.06 4.66
CA LYS A 220 18.92 14.73 4.88
C LYS A 220 18.86 16.04 4.14
N ILE A 221 17.81 16.23 3.37
CA ILE A 221 17.58 17.41 2.56
C ILE A 221 16.18 17.97 2.79
N ASP A 222 15.99 19.25 2.48
CA ASP A 222 14.68 19.87 2.27
C ASP A 222 14.53 20.29 0.83
N ARG A 223 13.38 19.97 0.22
CA ARG A 223 12.97 20.46 -1.09
C ARG A 223 11.61 21.14 -0.98
N SER A 224 11.50 22.30 -1.57
CA SER A 224 10.26 23.08 -1.63
C SER A 224 9.61 22.97 -3.00
N TYR A 225 8.29 22.89 -3.01
CA TYR A 225 7.47 22.73 -4.21
C TYR A 225 6.25 23.65 -4.19
N ARG A 226 5.70 23.89 -5.38
CA ARG A 226 4.35 24.37 -5.58
C ARG A 226 3.53 23.23 -6.14
N VAL A 227 2.43 22.89 -5.47
CA VAL A 227 1.59 21.74 -5.80
C VAL A 227 0.23 22.19 -6.32
N THR A 228 -0.21 21.56 -7.41
CA THR A 228 -1.56 21.71 -7.97
C THR A 228 -2.21 20.33 -8.04
N LEU A 229 -3.43 20.22 -7.55
CA LEU A 229 -4.24 19.01 -7.67
C LEU A 229 -5.27 19.22 -8.77
N SER A 230 -5.40 18.24 -9.67
CA SER A 230 -6.33 18.27 -10.81
C SER A 230 -7.24 17.05 -10.77
N SER A 231 -8.55 17.25 -10.90
CA SER A 231 -9.52 16.15 -11.02
C SER A 231 -9.62 15.67 -12.46
N SER A 232 -9.79 14.37 -12.68
CA SER A 232 -10.07 13.79 -13.99
C SER A 232 -11.42 14.27 -14.59
N ARG A 233 -12.32 14.79 -13.74
CA ARG A 233 -13.62 15.36 -14.14
C ARG A 233 -13.57 16.86 -14.41
N GLY A 234 -12.38 17.45 -14.35
CA GLY A 234 -12.14 18.87 -14.54
C GLY A 234 -12.04 19.65 -13.23
N GLY A 235 -11.38 20.81 -13.32
CA GLY A 235 -11.11 21.66 -12.17
C GLY A 235 -9.81 21.34 -11.46
N SER A 236 -9.34 22.31 -10.68
CA SER A 236 -8.13 22.20 -9.83
C SER A 236 -8.50 22.74 -8.45
N PRO A 237 -8.91 21.89 -7.53
CA PRO A 237 -9.36 22.31 -6.20
C PRO A 237 -8.24 22.92 -5.36
N LEU A 238 -6.99 22.55 -5.62
CA LEU A 238 -5.80 23.15 -5.00
C LEU A 238 -4.86 23.65 -6.10
N LYS A 239 -4.48 24.92 -6.06
CA LYS A 239 -3.60 25.53 -7.06
C LYS A 239 -2.42 26.20 -6.39
N ASP A 240 -1.22 25.89 -6.92
CA ASP A 240 0.03 26.57 -6.54
C ASP A 240 0.30 26.58 -5.01
N TYR A 241 -0.13 25.55 -4.30
CA TYR A 241 0.01 25.43 -2.85
C TYR A 241 1.48 25.16 -2.46
N PRO A 242 2.07 25.92 -1.53
CA PRO A 242 3.47 25.73 -1.12
C PRO A 242 3.59 24.54 -0.18
N VAL A 243 4.52 23.62 -0.47
CA VAL A 243 4.87 22.52 0.42
C VAL A 243 6.38 22.34 0.48
N THR A 244 6.91 22.06 1.67
CA THR A 244 8.30 21.66 1.87
C THR A 244 8.36 20.22 2.36
N LEU A 245 9.17 19.41 1.68
CA LEU A 245 9.40 18.01 1.95
C LEU A 245 10.84 17.82 2.43
N GLY A 246 11.01 17.21 3.59
CA GLY A 246 12.30 16.67 4.00
C GLY A 246 12.44 15.23 3.51
N ALA A 247 13.59 14.90 2.96
CA ALA A 247 13.91 13.55 2.56
C ALA A 247 15.25 13.08 3.10
N THR A 248 15.36 11.78 3.33
CA THR A 248 16.62 11.09 3.60
C THR A 248 17.02 10.32 2.35
N PHE A 249 18.07 10.78 1.68
CA PHE A 249 18.74 10.01 0.64
C PHE A 249 19.68 9.01 1.29
N THR A 250 19.52 7.75 0.94
CA THR A 250 20.36 6.66 1.46
C THR A 250 21.06 5.97 0.30
N ILE A 251 22.37 5.74 0.46
CA ILE A 251 23.16 4.87 -0.41
C ILE A 251 23.65 3.72 0.50
N LEU A 252 23.16 2.51 0.24
CA LEU A 252 23.46 1.30 1.01
C LEU A 252 24.31 0.34 0.16
N ARG A 253 25.47 -0.07 0.66
CA ARG A 253 26.33 -1.10 0.03
C ARG A 253 25.69 -2.48 0.21
N LEU A 254 25.51 -3.21 -0.88
CA LEU A 254 25.03 -4.59 -0.86
C LEU A 254 26.08 -5.55 -0.29
N PRO A 255 25.65 -6.68 0.31
CA PRO A 255 26.55 -7.73 0.79
C PRO A 255 27.49 -8.23 -0.31
N GLU A 256 28.78 -8.41 0.00
CA GLU A 256 29.77 -8.93 -0.96
C GLU A 256 29.48 -10.40 -1.30
N GLU A 257 29.00 -11.16 -0.32
CA GLU A 257 28.56 -12.55 -0.49
C GLU A 257 27.03 -12.60 -0.47
N PRO A 258 26.38 -12.64 -1.63
CA PRO A 258 24.93 -12.74 -1.71
C PRO A 258 24.38 -14.00 -1.02
N MET A 259 23.24 -13.90 -0.36
CA MET A 259 22.52 -15.04 0.20
C MET A 259 22.11 -16.01 -0.91
N THR A 260 22.11 -17.32 -0.66
CA THR A 260 21.48 -18.28 -1.56
C THR A 260 19.98 -17.98 -1.67
N PRO A 261 19.49 -17.70 -2.88
CA PRO A 261 18.06 -17.37 -3.06
C PRO A 261 17.19 -18.61 -2.80
N ARG A 262 15.94 -18.38 -2.42
CA ARG A 262 14.88 -19.41 -2.35
C ARG A 262 13.83 -19.11 -3.38
N LEU A 263 13.43 -20.11 -4.17
CA LEU A 263 12.33 -19.96 -5.14
C LEU A 263 11.02 -19.68 -4.41
N ALA A 264 10.29 -18.66 -4.85
CA ALA A 264 8.96 -18.38 -4.35
C ALA A 264 7.94 -19.36 -4.94
N ASP A 265 6.86 -19.57 -4.18
CA ASP A 265 5.72 -20.36 -4.62
C ASP A 265 4.44 -19.54 -4.40
N THR A 266 3.59 -19.48 -5.41
CA THR A 266 2.35 -18.68 -5.37
C THR A 266 1.36 -19.16 -4.32
N ARG A 267 1.53 -20.38 -3.80
CA ARG A 267 0.71 -20.98 -2.75
C ARG A 267 1.06 -20.47 -1.35
N ILE A 268 2.15 -19.69 -1.24
CA ILE A 268 2.61 -19.06 0.01
C ILE A 268 2.66 -17.55 -0.19
N GLY A 269 2.03 -16.80 0.70
CA GLY A 269 1.99 -15.34 0.66
C GLY A 269 3.29 -14.68 1.08
N VAL A 270 4.27 -14.60 0.18
CA VAL A 270 5.58 -13.99 0.45
C VAL A 270 5.93 -12.91 -0.56
N PHE A 271 6.55 -11.83 -0.10
CA PHE A 271 7.16 -10.87 -1.01
C PHE A 271 8.33 -11.51 -1.75
N HIS A 272 8.53 -11.09 -2.99
CA HIS A 272 9.55 -11.66 -3.85
C HIS A 272 10.24 -10.61 -4.73
N VAL A 273 11.37 -11.01 -5.33
CA VAL A 273 12.03 -10.31 -6.43
C VAL A 273 11.96 -11.19 -7.68
N ALA A 274 11.54 -10.62 -8.80
CA ALA A 274 11.48 -11.34 -10.07
C ALA A 274 12.84 -11.38 -10.76
N LYS A 275 13.14 -12.47 -11.46
CA LYS A 275 14.34 -12.71 -12.25
C LYS A 275 14.00 -13.48 -13.51
N ASN A 276 14.87 -13.36 -14.50
CA ASN A 276 14.92 -14.20 -15.68
C ASN A 276 16.10 -15.19 -15.56
N ALA A 277 15.81 -16.44 -15.22
CA ALA A 277 16.84 -17.45 -15.00
C ALA A 277 17.11 -18.23 -16.28
N TYR A 278 18.39 -18.42 -16.61
CA TYR A 278 18.78 -19.35 -17.66
C TYR A 278 18.65 -20.79 -17.16
N ASN A 279 17.82 -21.58 -17.83
CA ASN A 279 17.66 -22.99 -17.57
C ASN A 279 18.64 -23.79 -18.44
N PRO A 280 19.63 -24.50 -17.85
CA PRO A 280 20.62 -25.23 -18.62
C PRO A 280 20.09 -26.48 -19.32
N GLU A 281 18.92 -27.01 -18.92
CA GLU A 281 18.29 -28.16 -19.56
C GLU A 281 17.52 -27.77 -20.79
N THR A 282 16.60 -26.80 -20.66
CA THR A 282 15.75 -26.32 -21.76
C THR A 282 16.46 -25.33 -22.68
N LYS A 283 17.57 -24.71 -22.25
CA LYS A 283 18.27 -23.60 -22.94
C LYS A 283 17.43 -22.33 -23.07
N LEU A 284 16.37 -22.20 -22.28
CA LEU A 284 15.47 -21.07 -22.28
C LEU A 284 15.78 -20.10 -21.13
N ILE A 285 15.32 -18.87 -21.28
CA ILE A 285 15.21 -17.90 -20.21
C ILE A 285 13.80 -18.04 -19.61
N GLU A 286 13.73 -18.39 -18.35
CA GLU A 286 12.47 -18.65 -17.65
C GLU A 286 12.28 -17.64 -16.52
N PRO A 287 11.08 -17.05 -16.38
CA PRO A 287 10.79 -16.16 -15.25
C PRO A 287 10.78 -16.96 -13.95
N VAL A 288 11.53 -16.48 -12.98
CA VAL A 288 11.57 -17.06 -11.63
C VAL A 288 11.41 -15.94 -10.60
N GLN A 289 11.03 -16.31 -9.38
CA GLN A 289 10.86 -15.36 -8.28
C GLN A 289 11.63 -15.85 -7.07
N PHE A 290 12.34 -14.95 -6.41
CA PHE A 290 13.08 -15.24 -5.19
C PHE A 290 12.40 -14.60 -3.99
N VAL A 291 12.16 -15.38 -2.95
CA VAL A 291 11.53 -14.95 -1.70
C VAL A 291 12.32 -13.83 -1.03
N LYS A 292 11.65 -12.76 -0.63
CA LYS A 292 12.24 -11.79 0.29
C LYS A 292 12.23 -12.36 1.71
N ARG A 293 13.43 -12.63 2.27
CA ARG A 293 13.60 -13.20 3.60
C ARG A 293 14.91 -12.80 4.26
N TRP A 294 14.97 -12.87 5.56
CA TRP A 294 16.24 -12.75 6.30
C TRP A 294 17.14 -13.96 6.08
N ARG A 295 18.45 -13.72 6.10
CA ARG A 295 19.44 -14.80 6.16
C ARG A 295 19.46 -15.38 7.57
N LEU A 296 18.85 -16.54 7.75
CA LEU A 296 18.78 -17.23 9.04
C LEU A 296 19.48 -18.58 8.93
N GLU A 297 20.64 -18.70 9.59
CA GLU A 297 21.47 -19.90 9.60
C GLU A 297 21.71 -20.34 11.05
N PRO A 298 21.66 -21.66 11.38
CA PRO A 298 21.91 -22.12 12.73
C PRO A 298 23.35 -21.86 13.16
N SER A 299 23.56 -21.45 14.41
CA SER A 299 24.88 -21.31 15.01
C SER A 299 25.62 -22.65 15.17
N ASP A 300 24.86 -23.73 15.35
CA ASP A 300 25.34 -25.10 15.41
C ASP A 300 24.48 -25.98 14.48
N VAL A 301 25.02 -26.32 13.33
CA VAL A 301 24.34 -27.14 12.31
C VAL A 301 24.15 -28.58 12.77
N ALA A 302 25.08 -29.15 13.58
CA ALA A 302 25.00 -30.52 14.06
C ALA A 302 23.87 -30.66 15.08
N ALA A 303 23.77 -29.73 16.04
CA ALA A 303 22.69 -29.66 17.01
C ALA A 303 21.33 -29.43 16.33
N TYR A 304 21.29 -28.56 15.31
CA TYR A 304 20.07 -28.31 14.52
C TYR A 304 19.58 -29.58 13.83
N LYS A 305 20.49 -30.32 13.16
CA LYS A 305 20.18 -31.62 12.54
C LYS A 305 19.68 -32.66 13.55
N ALA A 306 20.18 -32.60 14.78
CA ALA A 306 19.74 -33.45 15.86
C ALA A 306 18.36 -33.06 16.46
N GLY A 307 17.69 -32.04 15.89
CA GLY A 307 16.39 -31.57 16.34
C GLY A 307 16.44 -30.72 17.62
N GLN A 308 17.62 -30.22 17.99
CA GLN A 308 17.77 -29.32 19.14
C GLN A 308 17.47 -27.88 18.75
N LEU A 309 16.90 -27.11 19.68
CA LEU A 309 16.72 -25.68 19.52
C LEU A 309 18.08 -24.97 19.60
N VAL A 310 18.45 -24.28 18.51
CA VAL A 310 19.69 -23.51 18.39
C VAL A 310 19.41 -22.04 18.12
N ARG A 311 20.29 -21.16 18.53
CA ARG A 311 20.22 -19.76 18.11
C ARG A 311 20.69 -19.61 16.65
N PRO A 312 20.16 -18.64 15.90
CA PRO A 312 20.78 -18.29 14.63
C PRO A 312 22.17 -17.68 14.84
N LYS A 313 23.05 -17.77 13.84
CA LYS A 313 24.35 -17.07 13.83
C LYS A 313 24.18 -15.57 14.01
N LYS A 314 23.16 -14.98 13.34
CA LYS A 314 22.79 -13.59 13.43
C LYS A 314 21.28 -13.51 13.66
N PRO A 315 20.81 -13.15 14.87
CA PRO A 315 19.39 -12.95 15.13
C PRO A 315 18.88 -11.70 14.42
N ILE A 316 17.58 -11.64 14.18
CA ILE A 316 16.89 -10.44 13.70
C ILE A 316 16.65 -9.54 14.91
N VAL A 317 17.36 -8.41 15.00
CA VAL A 317 17.30 -7.52 16.16
C VAL A 317 16.50 -6.29 15.83
N TYR A 318 15.43 -6.01 16.60
CA TYR A 318 14.67 -4.76 16.54
C TYR A 318 14.97 -3.87 17.73
N TYR A 319 15.14 -2.58 17.47
CA TYR A 319 15.36 -1.55 18.48
C TYR A 319 14.07 -0.71 18.61
N VAL A 320 13.52 -0.62 19.82
CA VAL A 320 12.30 0.14 20.12
C VAL A 320 12.67 1.53 20.60
N GLU A 321 12.13 2.54 19.94
CA GLU A 321 12.40 3.95 20.26
C GLU A 321 11.95 4.32 21.67
N ASN A 322 12.76 5.12 22.39
CA ASN A 322 12.52 5.46 23.78
C ASN A 322 11.38 6.47 23.97
N THR A 323 10.95 7.16 22.92
CA THR A 323 9.87 8.15 22.91
C THR A 323 8.47 7.55 22.96
N PHE A 324 8.32 6.23 22.76
CA PHE A 324 7.02 5.57 22.93
C PHE A 324 6.49 5.74 24.35
N PRO A 325 5.17 5.97 24.53
CA PRO A 325 4.54 5.85 25.83
C PRO A 325 4.83 4.48 26.47
N PRO A 326 5.00 4.37 27.80
CA PRO A 326 5.45 3.11 28.43
C PRO A 326 4.59 1.88 28.10
N LEU A 327 3.26 2.05 28.08
CA LEU A 327 2.33 0.97 27.70
C LEU A 327 2.56 0.50 26.26
N TRP A 328 2.75 1.43 25.34
CA TRP A 328 2.99 1.14 23.93
C TRP A 328 4.34 0.47 23.74
N LYS A 329 5.37 0.97 24.41
CA LYS A 329 6.71 0.39 24.35
C LYS A 329 6.72 -1.08 24.76
N ALA A 330 6.02 -1.41 25.86
CA ALA A 330 5.84 -2.80 26.28
C ALA A 330 5.08 -3.64 25.24
N ALA A 331 4.00 -3.09 24.67
CA ALA A 331 3.24 -3.76 23.62
C ALA A 331 4.07 -4.01 22.34
N MET A 332 4.90 -3.02 21.93
CA MET A 332 5.81 -3.18 20.78
C MET A 332 6.77 -4.36 20.99
N LYS A 333 7.39 -4.44 22.17
CA LYS A 333 8.32 -5.54 22.49
C LYS A 333 7.64 -6.90 22.49
N GLU A 334 6.53 -7.03 23.23
CA GLU A 334 5.84 -8.30 23.37
C GLU A 334 5.20 -8.78 22.06
N GLY A 335 4.62 -7.86 21.27
CA GLY A 335 4.03 -8.18 19.97
C GLY A 335 5.08 -8.67 18.98
N THR A 336 6.25 -8.03 18.93
CA THR A 336 7.37 -8.42 18.07
C THR A 336 7.88 -9.82 18.41
N LEU A 337 7.99 -10.15 19.70
CA LEU A 337 8.51 -11.45 20.15
C LEU A 337 7.53 -12.61 19.94
N ARG A 338 6.24 -12.35 19.59
CA ARG A 338 5.25 -13.43 19.35
C ARG A 338 5.70 -14.41 18.26
N TRP A 339 6.42 -13.94 17.26
CA TRP A 339 6.91 -14.75 16.15
C TRP A 339 7.95 -15.80 16.53
N ASN A 340 8.65 -15.63 17.66
CA ASN A 340 9.64 -16.62 18.12
C ASN A 340 9.05 -18.02 18.31
N LYS A 341 7.78 -18.14 18.72
CA LYS A 341 7.11 -19.43 18.81
C LYS A 341 7.02 -20.17 17.46
N ALA A 342 6.86 -19.45 16.36
CA ALA A 342 6.87 -20.04 15.03
C ALA A 342 8.30 -20.48 14.62
N PHE A 343 9.31 -19.70 14.97
CA PHE A 343 10.71 -20.06 14.74
C PHE A 343 11.19 -21.24 15.58
N GLU A 344 10.69 -21.39 16.82
CA GLU A 344 10.97 -22.54 17.66
C GLU A 344 10.52 -23.86 17.04
N GLN A 345 9.39 -23.86 16.31
CA GLN A 345 8.88 -25.05 15.61
C GLN A 345 9.82 -25.56 14.51
N ILE A 346 10.66 -24.69 13.98
CA ILE A 346 11.65 -25.03 12.94
C ILE A 346 13.08 -25.12 13.46
N GLY A 347 13.26 -25.19 14.79
CA GLY A 347 14.55 -25.44 15.43
C GLY A 347 15.33 -24.19 15.83
N PHE A 348 14.78 -22.98 15.68
CA PHE A 348 15.45 -21.74 16.10
C PHE A 348 14.87 -21.18 17.40
N LYS A 349 15.70 -20.99 18.43
CA LYS A 349 15.35 -20.18 19.60
C LYS A 349 15.94 -18.78 19.47
N ASP A 350 15.22 -17.79 20.03
CA ASP A 350 15.63 -16.39 20.02
C ASP A 350 15.99 -15.89 18.59
N ALA A 351 15.18 -16.30 17.59
CA ALA A 351 15.39 -15.86 16.20
C ALA A 351 15.19 -14.33 16.07
N ILE A 352 14.28 -13.79 16.86
CA ILE A 352 14.03 -12.36 16.98
C ILE A 352 14.43 -11.89 18.38
N GLU A 353 15.21 -10.81 18.44
CA GLU A 353 15.53 -10.09 19.66
C GLU A 353 14.95 -8.69 19.61
N VAL A 354 14.54 -8.17 20.78
CA VAL A 354 14.05 -6.79 20.90
C VAL A 354 14.83 -6.06 21.97
N ARG A 355 15.35 -4.90 21.62
CA ARG A 355 16.16 -4.04 22.49
C ARG A 355 15.58 -2.62 22.55
N ASP A 356 15.89 -1.87 23.58
CA ASP A 356 15.64 -0.44 23.61
C ASP A 356 16.68 0.32 22.80
N PHE A 357 16.39 1.52 22.33
CA PHE A 357 17.41 2.43 21.80
C PHE A 357 18.46 2.65 22.90
N PRO A 358 19.74 2.36 22.61
CA PRO A 358 20.82 2.65 23.53
C PRO A 358 20.86 4.13 23.89
N THR A 359 21.10 4.44 25.17
CA THR A 359 21.25 5.80 25.68
C THR A 359 22.70 6.19 25.89
N ASP A 360 23.60 5.21 25.90
CA ASP A 360 24.99 5.30 26.25
C ASP A 360 25.95 4.83 25.14
N ASP A 361 25.42 4.46 23.99
CA ASP A 361 26.18 4.07 22.79
C ASP A 361 26.28 5.27 21.84
N PRO A 362 27.43 5.94 21.73
CA PRO A 362 27.61 7.08 20.83
C PRO A 362 27.59 6.70 19.34
N ASP A 363 27.76 5.41 19.01
CA ASP A 363 27.76 4.92 17.64
C ASP A 363 26.37 4.48 17.16
N PHE A 364 25.38 4.42 18.07
CA PHE A 364 24.01 4.13 17.71
C PHE A 364 23.36 5.31 17.02
N ASP A 365 22.87 5.08 15.80
CA ASP A 365 22.10 6.06 15.05
C ASP A 365 20.94 5.36 14.33
N PRO A 366 19.68 5.78 14.54
CA PRO A 366 18.52 5.17 13.88
C PRO A 366 18.49 5.40 12.36
N ASP A 367 19.29 6.29 11.80
CA ASP A 367 19.44 6.45 10.35
C ASP A 367 20.45 5.45 9.76
N ASN A 368 21.20 4.74 10.59
CA ASN A 368 22.09 3.66 10.18
C ASN A 368 21.26 2.40 9.90
N LEU A 369 21.24 1.93 8.64
CA LEU A 369 20.50 0.74 8.22
C LEU A 369 21.02 -0.58 8.82
N LYS A 370 22.09 -0.55 9.60
CA LYS A 370 22.52 -1.66 10.46
C LYS A 370 21.48 -2.02 11.52
N TYR A 371 20.65 -1.04 11.94
CA TYR A 371 19.68 -1.19 13.01
C TYR A 371 18.25 -1.21 12.45
N ASN A 372 17.49 -2.26 12.76
CA ASN A 372 16.06 -2.30 12.48
C ASN A 372 15.33 -1.57 13.60
N CYS A 373 14.61 -0.51 13.29
CA CYS A 373 14.03 0.38 14.28
C CYS A 373 12.50 0.33 14.26
N ILE A 374 11.88 0.19 15.43
CA ILE A 374 10.45 0.44 15.63
C ILE A 374 10.33 1.88 16.13
N ARG A 375 9.77 2.76 15.28
CA ARG A 375 9.77 4.21 15.44
C ARG A 375 8.38 4.73 15.80
N TYR A 376 8.33 5.69 16.71
CA TYR A 376 7.12 6.42 17.04
C TYR A 376 7.02 7.71 16.22
N VAL A 377 5.88 7.93 15.57
CA VAL A 377 5.65 9.13 14.75
C VAL A 377 4.40 9.85 15.28
N PRO A 378 4.57 10.96 16.04
CA PRO A 378 3.47 11.67 16.69
C PRO A 378 2.73 12.62 15.73
N ILE A 379 2.07 12.06 14.74
CA ILE A 379 1.17 12.79 13.82
C ILE A 379 -0.18 12.10 13.72
N ALA A 380 -1.22 12.86 13.33
CA ALA A 380 -2.58 12.37 13.18
C ALA A 380 -2.75 11.49 11.94
N THR A 381 -2.18 10.29 11.99
CA THR A 381 -2.29 9.24 10.97
C THR A 381 -2.71 7.95 11.65
N GLU A 382 -3.81 7.37 11.19
CA GLU A 382 -4.39 6.14 11.74
C GLU A 382 -3.77 4.90 11.08
N ASN A 383 -2.43 4.73 11.19
CA ASN A 383 -1.72 3.63 10.52
C ASN A 383 -0.46 3.17 11.27
N ALA A 384 0.08 2.01 10.82
CA ALA A 384 1.44 1.53 11.06
C ALA A 384 1.98 0.93 9.76
N MET A 385 3.30 0.81 9.59
CA MET A 385 3.91 0.27 8.36
C MET A 385 5.31 -0.29 8.62
N GLY A 386 5.61 -1.44 8.02
CA GLY A 386 6.91 -2.13 8.13
C GLY A 386 7.71 -2.20 6.82
N PRO A 387 8.26 -1.09 6.29
CA PRO A 387 9.06 -1.12 5.07
C PRO A 387 10.40 -1.83 5.24
N SER A 388 10.87 -2.49 4.17
CA SER A 388 12.15 -3.20 4.16
C SER A 388 13.08 -2.73 3.03
N TRP A 389 14.38 -3.03 3.20
CA TRP A 389 15.43 -2.96 2.19
C TRP A 389 15.86 -4.38 1.87
N SER A 390 15.77 -4.79 0.62
CA SER A 390 16.14 -6.14 0.19
C SER A 390 17.13 -6.11 -0.96
N ASP A 391 18.05 -7.10 -0.97
CA ASP A 391 18.98 -7.32 -2.06
C ASP A 391 18.24 -7.81 -3.30
N PRO A 392 18.23 -7.05 -4.40
CA PRO A 392 17.49 -7.43 -5.61
C PRO A 392 18.11 -8.66 -6.31
N ARG A 393 19.30 -9.10 -5.96
CA ARG A 393 19.94 -10.28 -6.54
C ARG A 393 19.38 -11.58 -5.98
N THR A 394 18.95 -11.58 -4.70
CA THR A 394 18.62 -12.81 -3.95
C THR A 394 17.34 -12.74 -3.14
N GLY A 395 16.78 -11.55 -2.93
CA GLY A 395 15.68 -11.33 -2.00
C GLY A 395 16.10 -11.23 -0.52
N GLU A 396 17.42 -11.24 -0.19
CA GLU A 396 17.85 -11.08 1.20
C GLU A 396 17.36 -9.76 1.79
N ILE A 397 16.62 -9.81 2.89
CA ILE A 397 16.25 -8.60 3.64
C ILE A 397 17.48 -8.13 4.43
N ILE A 398 17.88 -6.88 4.18
CA ILE A 398 19.08 -6.27 4.80
C ILE A 398 18.69 -5.45 6.02
N ASN A 399 17.59 -4.71 5.90
CA ASN A 399 17.02 -3.87 6.96
C ASN A 399 15.50 -3.84 6.83
N ALA A 400 14.83 -3.80 7.96
CA ALA A 400 13.40 -3.54 8.03
C ALA A 400 13.08 -2.72 9.28
N SER A 401 12.34 -1.64 9.12
CA SER A 401 11.93 -0.78 10.22
C SER A 401 10.42 -0.67 10.24
N VAL A 402 9.84 -0.45 11.42
CA VAL A 402 8.40 -0.25 11.59
C VAL A 402 8.15 1.18 12.06
N LEU A 403 7.20 1.84 11.43
CA LEU A 403 6.70 3.15 11.79
C LEU A 403 5.31 3.00 12.41
N VAL A 404 5.10 3.58 13.57
CA VAL A 404 3.82 3.54 14.30
C VAL A 404 3.37 4.97 14.55
N TRP A 405 2.27 5.37 13.93
CA TRP A 405 1.71 6.72 14.09
C TRP A 405 0.79 6.80 15.29
N SER A 406 0.65 8.00 15.89
CA SER A 406 -0.09 8.18 17.16
C SER A 406 -1.57 7.78 17.06
N ASP A 407 -2.22 8.09 15.93
CA ASP A 407 -3.66 7.86 15.79
C ASP A 407 -4.03 6.40 15.48
N VAL A 408 -3.05 5.48 15.40
CA VAL A 408 -3.35 4.03 15.43
C VAL A 408 -4.14 3.63 16.67
N SER A 409 -4.00 4.39 17.77
CA SER A 409 -4.81 4.19 18.98
C SER A 409 -6.29 4.54 18.76
N LYS A 410 -6.58 5.62 18.04
CA LYS A 410 -7.94 6.03 17.67
C LYS A 410 -8.58 4.99 16.76
N LEU A 411 -7.84 4.54 15.75
CA LEU A 411 -8.29 3.48 14.84
C LEU A 411 -8.68 2.20 15.60
N ASN A 412 -7.80 1.71 16.48
CA ASN A 412 -8.08 0.52 17.29
C ASN A 412 -9.26 0.71 18.26
N ASN A 413 -9.42 1.92 18.82
CA ASN A 413 -10.53 2.27 19.68
C ASN A 413 -11.86 2.11 18.94
N ASN A 414 -11.95 2.72 17.75
CA ASN A 414 -13.16 2.73 16.94
C ASN A 414 -13.50 1.33 16.41
N TRP A 415 -12.53 0.61 15.84
CA TRP A 415 -12.77 -0.75 15.32
C TRP A 415 -13.24 -1.71 16.42
N ARG A 416 -12.54 -1.70 17.56
CA ARG A 416 -12.90 -2.60 18.66
C ARG A 416 -14.30 -2.28 19.21
N PHE A 417 -14.65 -1.00 19.31
CA PHE A 417 -16.00 -0.58 19.68
C PHE A 417 -17.03 -1.09 18.66
N ILE A 418 -16.86 -0.78 17.38
CA ILE A 418 -17.84 -1.10 16.34
C ILE A 418 -18.09 -2.61 16.24
N GLN A 419 -17.04 -3.42 16.43
CA GLN A 419 -17.12 -4.88 16.24
C GLN A 419 -17.39 -5.67 17.50
N THR A 420 -17.24 -5.10 18.71
CA THR A 420 -17.38 -5.86 19.97
C THR A 420 -18.25 -5.22 21.05
N ALA A 421 -18.73 -3.99 20.87
CA ALA A 421 -19.48 -3.28 21.91
C ALA A 421 -20.80 -3.98 22.29
N GLN A 422 -21.37 -4.81 21.45
CA GLN A 422 -22.55 -5.61 21.76
C GLN A 422 -22.29 -6.63 22.87
N VAL A 423 -21.03 -7.11 23.02
CA VAL A 423 -20.63 -8.13 24.02
C VAL A 423 -19.78 -7.53 25.14
N ASP A 424 -18.81 -6.64 24.79
CA ASP A 424 -17.81 -6.12 25.72
C ASP A 424 -18.20 -4.73 26.29
N PRO A 425 -18.61 -4.63 27.57
CA PRO A 425 -18.88 -3.33 28.19
C PRO A 425 -17.64 -2.43 28.32
N LEU A 426 -16.42 -3.00 28.34
CA LEU A 426 -15.19 -2.26 28.54
C LEU A 426 -14.85 -1.34 27.38
N VAL A 427 -15.37 -1.61 26.17
CA VAL A 427 -15.15 -0.77 24.99
C VAL A 427 -16.14 0.38 24.89
N ARG A 428 -17.18 0.43 25.74
CA ARG A 428 -18.24 1.46 25.75
C ARG A 428 -17.76 2.74 26.45
N ALA A 429 -16.59 3.21 26.11
CA ALA A 429 -15.92 4.39 26.71
C ALA A 429 -15.19 5.20 25.62
N MET A 430 -14.98 6.49 25.90
CA MET A 430 -14.25 7.39 24.99
C MET A 430 -12.81 6.92 24.71
N LYS A 431 -12.22 6.15 25.61
CA LYS A 431 -10.88 5.59 25.52
C LYS A 431 -10.89 4.15 26.01
N LEU A 432 -10.27 3.23 25.24
CA LEU A 432 -10.09 1.84 25.68
C LEU A 432 -9.28 1.78 27.00
N PRO A 433 -9.61 0.87 27.92
CA PRO A 433 -8.75 0.51 29.02
C PRO A 433 -7.36 0.07 28.53
N ASP A 434 -6.34 0.38 29.30
CA ASP A 434 -4.93 0.11 28.95
C ASP A 434 -4.68 -1.37 28.61
N THR A 435 -5.37 -2.28 29.26
CA THR A 435 -5.29 -3.73 28.98
C THR A 435 -5.78 -4.08 27.57
N LEU A 436 -6.88 -3.50 27.12
CA LEU A 436 -7.43 -3.72 25.79
C LEU A 436 -6.60 -3.00 24.73
N MET A 437 -6.16 -1.77 24.99
CA MET A 437 -5.26 -1.03 24.11
C MET A 437 -3.94 -1.78 23.91
N SER A 438 -3.35 -2.32 24.97
CA SER A 438 -2.14 -3.15 24.89
C SER A 438 -2.33 -4.37 23.99
N LYS A 439 -3.46 -5.08 24.10
CA LYS A 439 -3.76 -6.23 23.24
C LYS A 439 -3.88 -5.83 21.76
N SER A 440 -4.55 -4.71 21.48
CA SER A 440 -4.69 -4.18 20.11
C SER A 440 -3.34 -3.76 19.52
N LEU A 441 -2.50 -3.05 20.30
CA LEU A 441 -1.16 -2.65 19.87
C LEU A 441 -0.24 -3.84 19.61
N LYS A 442 -0.32 -4.91 20.45
CA LYS A 442 0.43 -6.15 20.22
C LYS A 442 0.01 -6.87 18.93
N TYR A 443 -1.27 -6.79 18.56
CA TYR A 443 -1.75 -7.30 17.27
C TYR A 443 -1.15 -6.48 16.12
N VAL A 444 -1.30 -5.15 16.17
CA VAL A 444 -0.77 -4.26 15.13
C VAL A 444 0.71 -4.51 14.88
N ILE A 445 1.53 -4.43 15.93
CA ILE A 445 2.99 -4.59 15.73
C ILE A 445 3.35 -6.00 15.28
N ALA A 446 2.68 -7.06 15.76
CA ALA A 446 2.94 -8.42 15.31
C ALA A 446 2.61 -8.60 13.82
N HIS A 447 1.54 -7.95 13.31
CA HIS A 447 1.21 -7.90 11.90
C HIS A 447 2.31 -7.19 11.09
N GLU A 448 2.74 -5.98 11.52
CA GLU A 448 3.81 -5.24 10.84
C GLU A 448 5.15 -6.01 10.82
N ILE A 449 5.48 -6.70 11.91
CA ILE A 449 6.64 -7.59 11.95
C ILE A 449 6.50 -8.71 10.93
N GLY A 450 5.30 -9.27 10.71
CA GLY A 450 5.04 -10.24 9.65
C GLY A 450 5.48 -9.73 8.27
N HIS A 451 5.17 -8.47 7.93
CA HIS A 451 5.65 -7.85 6.70
C HIS A 451 7.17 -7.72 6.66
N THR A 452 7.79 -7.35 7.77
CA THR A 452 9.26 -7.28 7.85
C THR A 452 9.95 -8.65 7.80
N LEU A 453 9.21 -9.74 8.02
CA LEU A 453 9.64 -11.12 7.81
C LEU A 453 9.41 -11.62 6.38
N GLY A 454 8.84 -10.79 5.51
CA GLY A 454 8.62 -11.08 4.10
C GLY A 454 7.22 -11.61 3.76
N PHE A 455 6.25 -11.56 4.68
CA PHE A 455 4.90 -12.06 4.45
C PHE A 455 3.97 -11.00 3.85
N MET A 456 3.18 -11.42 2.88
CA MET A 456 2.07 -10.67 2.31
C MET A 456 0.78 -10.90 3.13
N HIS A 457 -0.24 -10.08 2.89
CA HIS A 457 -1.56 -10.33 3.46
C HIS A 457 -2.13 -11.68 2.99
N ASN A 458 -2.77 -12.40 3.90
CA ASN A 458 -3.52 -13.62 3.60
C ASN A 458 -5.01 -13.40 3.88
N MET A 459 -5.72 -12.77 2.94
CA MET A 459 -7.15 -12.44 3.08
C MET A 459 -8.09 -13.66 2.98
N GLY A 460 -7.56 -14.84 2.68
CA GLY A 460 -8.34 -16.07 2.62
C GLY A 460 -8.41 -16.85 3.94
N SER A 461 -7.69 -16.40 4.96
CA SER A 461 -7.64 -17.12 6.24
C SER A 461 -8.93 -16.98 7.07
N SER A 462 -9.58 -15.81 7.07
CA SER A 462 -10.84 -15.55 7.79
C SER A 462 -11.97 -16.47 7.36
N ALA A 463 -11.97 -16.96 6.13
CA ALA A 463 -12.95 -17.92 5.61
C ALA A 463 -12.72 -19.37 6.06
N ALA A 464 -11.69 -19.68 6.86
CA ALA A 464 -11.38 -21.03 7.29
C ALA A 464 -12.36 -21.58 8.35
N TYR A 465 -12.95 -20.71 9.17
CA TYR A 465 -13.74 -21.12 10.33
C TYR A 465 -15.25 -20.97 10.13
N SER A 466 -16.03 -21.85 10.77
CA SER A 466 -17.49 -21.76 10.75
C SER A 466 -18.02 -20.75 11.79
N ILE A 467 -19.26 -20.32 11.62
CA ILE A 467 -19.97 -19.45 12.60
C ILE A 467 -19.99 -20.11 13.99
N ASP A 468 -20.27 -21.42 14.04
CA ASP A 468 -20.33 -22.15 15.33
C ASP A 468 -18.98 -22.18 16.04
N SER A 469 -17.89 -22.34 15.26
CA SER A 469 -16.51 -22.26 15.76
C SER A 469 -16.21 -20.86 16.33
N LEU A 470 -16.54 -19.80 15.59
CA LEU A 470 -16.30 -18.42 15.99
C LEU A 470 -17.14 -17.98 17.21
N ARG A 471 -18.26 -18.64 17.47
CA ARG A 471 -19.12 -18.42 18.64
C ARG A 471 -18.83 -19.39 19.80
N SER A 472 -17.88 -20.31 19.64
CA SER A 472 -17.47 -21.27 20.67
C SER A 472 -16.35 -20.70 21.56
N PRO A 473 -16.54 -20.61 22.89
CA PRO A 473 -15.52 -20.17 23.84
C PRO A 473 -14.25 -21.04 23.80
N SER A 474 -14.41 -22.36 23.75
CA SER A 474 -13.28 -23.31 23.75
C SER A 474 -12.48 -23.23 22.44
N PHE A 475 -13.17 -23.05 21.30
CA PHE A 475 -12.51 -22.93 20.01
C PHE A 475 -11.73 -21.60 19.91
N THR A 476 -12.40 -20.48 20.19
CA THR A 476 -11.79 -19.15 20.03
C THR A 476 -10.66 -18.88 21.04
N ALA A 477 -10.68 -19.56 22.21
CA ALA A 477 -9.56 -19.49 23.16
C ALA A 477 -8.25 -20.09 22.62
N VAL A 478 -8.32 -21.04 21.68
CA VAL A 478 -7.18 -21.78 21.11
C VAL A 478 -6.82 -21.24 19.73
N HIS A 479 -7.82 -21.05 18.86
CA HIS A 479 -7.64 -20.74 17.43
C HIS A 479 -7.82 -19.27 17.11
N GLY A 480 -8.40 -18.47 18.00
CA GLY A 480 -8.76 -17.08 17.69
C GLY A 480 -9.87 -17.00 16.64
N THR A 481 -9.81 -15.98 15.78
CA THR A 481 -10.81 -15.71 14.73
C THR A 481 -10.32 -16.06 13.31
N THR A 482 -9.02 -16.29 13.12
CA THR A 482 -8.40 -16.57 11.82
C THR A 482 -7.09 -17.35 12.02
N PRO A 483 -6.70 -18.23 11.09
CA PRO A 483 -5.40 -18.92 11.10
C PRO A 483 -4.19 -18.02 10.87
N SER A 484 -4.37 -16.78 10.41
CA SER A 484 -3.25 -15.88 10.08
C SER A 484 -3.41 -14.50 10.69
N ILE A 485 -2.34 -14.00 11.32
CA ILE A 485 -2.26 -12.60 11.73
C ILE A 485 -2.13 -11.64 10.54
N MET A 486 -1.76 -12.15 9.37
CA MET A 486 -1.65 -11.37 8.13
C MET A 486 -3.00 -11.18 7.43
N ASP A 487 -4.10 -11.62 8.04
CA ASP A 487 -5.47 -11.35 7.63
C ASP A 487 -6.01 -10.09 8.33
N TYR A 488 -6.94 -9.40 7.70
CA TYR A 488 -7.68 -8.28 8.29
C TYR A 488 -8.99 -8.72 8.95
N ALA A 489 -8.98 -9.87 9.62
CA ALA A 489 -10.13 -10.38 10.35
C ALA A 489 -10.53 -9.50 11.56
N ARG A 490 -9.66 -8.62 12.05
CA ARG A 490 -9.86 -7.62 13.11
C ARG A 490 -10.36 -8.25 14.43
N PHE A 491 -11.67 -8.12 14.72
CA PHE A 491 -12.29 -8.60 15.96
C PHE A 491 -13.48 -9.49 15.66
N ASN A 492 -13.91 -10.28 16.65
CA ASN A 492 -15.00 -11.23 16.51
C ASN A 492 -16.37 -10.55 16.49
N TYR A 493 -16.74 -9.99 15.33
CA TYR A 493 -18.01 -9.28 15.17
C TYR A 493 -19.23 -10.20 15.03
N VAL A 494 -19.04 -11.51 14.89
CA VAL A 494 -20.17 -12.46 14.83
C VAL A 494 -20.66 -12.87 16.23
N ALA A 495 -19.86 -12.62 17.28
CA ALA A 495 -20.25 -12.86 18.65
C ALA A 495 -21.47 -12.05 19.04
N GLN A 496 -22.44 -12.70 19.71
CA GLN A 496 -23.71 -12.12 20.10
C GLN A 496 -23.73 -11.78 21.60
N PRO A 497 -24.61 -10.89 22.09
CA PRO A 497 -24.70 -10.54 23.51
C PRO A 497 -24.88 -11.73 24.47
N GLU A 498 -25.45 -12.82 23.98
CA GLU A 498 -25.64 -14.07 24.71
C GLU A 498 -24.40 -14.98 24.76
N ASP A 499 -23.41 -14.77 23.89
CA ASP A 499 -22.20 -15.61 23.77
C ASP A 499 -21.19 -15.27 24.88
N ARG A 500 -21.31 -15.94 26.01
CA ARG A 500 -20.42 -15.71 27.15
C ARG A 500 -19.11 -16.49 27.03
N GLY A 501 -17.98 -15.81 27.28
CA GLY A 501 -16.66 -16.43 27.30
C GLY A 501 -16.01 -16.60 25.93
N VAL A 502 -16.67 -16.21 24.85
CA VAL A 502 -16.07 -16.15 23.50
C VAL A 502 -14.95 -15.13 23.48
N SER A 503 -13.82 -15.45 22.86
CA SER A 503 -12.72 -14.52 22.73
C SER A 503 -13.08 -13.37 21.79
N LEU A 504 -12.88 -12.15 22.28
CA LEU A 504 -13.00 -10.89 21.52
C LEU A 504 -11.62 -10.25 21.29
N ASP A 505 -10.56 -10.99 21.56
CA ASP A 505 -9.19 -10.52 21.34
C ASP A 505 -8.86 -10.52 19.85
N PRO A 506 -8.01 -9.59 19.40
CA PRO A 506 -7.58 -9.56 18.01
C PRO A 506 -6.75 -10.80 17.67
N PRO A 507 -6.55 -11.10 16.37
CA PRO A 507 -5.74 -12.23 15.91
C PRO A 507 -4.33 -12.25 16.50
N THR A 508 -3.74 -13.44 16.54
CA THR A 508 -2.33 -13.64 16.90
C THR A 508 -1.66 -14.54 15.86
N VAL A 509 -0.36 -14.76 15.97
CA VAL A 509 0.38 -15.68 15.09
C VAL A 509 -0.29 -17.07 15.11
N GLY A 510 -0.95 -17.39 14.01
CA GLY A 510 -1.84 -18.56 13.89
C GLY A 510 -1.19 -19.76 13.19
N THR A 511 -2.05 -20.70 12.76
CA THR A 511 -1.63 -21.96 12.09
C THR A 511 -0.94 -21.65 10.75
N TYR A 512 -1.54 -20.80 9.92
CA TYR A 512 -0.95 -20.41 8.65
C TYR A 512 0.39 -19.69 8.82
N ASP A 513 0.49 -18.77 9.78
CA ASP A 513 1.72 -18.00 9.99
C ASP A 513 2.90 -18.90 10.38
N LYS A 514 2.65 -19.90 11.24
CA LYS A 514 3.66 -20.90 11.64
C LYS A 514 4.10 -21.77 10.46
N TYR A 515 3.16 -22.14 9.61
CA TYR A 515 3.42 -22.85 8.37
C TYR A 515 4.22 -21.97 7.38
N ALA A 516 3.86 -20.70 7.23
CA ALA A 516 4.59 -19.78 6.38
C ALA A 516 6.02 -19.53 6.88
N ILE A 517 6.24 -19.45 8.20
CA ILE A 517 7.60 -19.41 8.78
C ILE A 517 8.36 -20.71 8.46
N ASP A 518 7.71 -21.86 8.60
CA ASP A 518 8.35 -23.15 8.28
C ASP A 518 8.79 -23.18 6.82
N TRP A 519 7.92 -22.86 5.90
CA TRP A 519 8.24 -22.85 4.48
C TRP A 519 9.32 -21.81 4.13
N THR A 520 9.27 -20.62 4.72
CA THR A 520 10.15 -19.51 4.36
C THR A 520 11.53 -19.62 5.01
N TYR A 521 11.63 -20.13 6.25
CA TYR A 521 12.84 -20.02 7.07
C TYR A 521 13.47 -21.36 7.48
N ARG A 522 12.84 -22.51 7.22
CA ARG A 522 13.48 -23.82 7.47
C ARG A 522 14.86 -23.86 6.83
N TYR A 523 15.86 -24.24 7.59
CA TYR A 523 17.22 -24.42 7.09
C TYR A 523 17.41 -25.87 6.59
N PHE A 524 18.01 -26.00 5.41
CA PHE A 524 18.26 -27.27 4.74
C PHE A 524 19.76 -27.57 4.70
N PRO A 525 20.35 -28.17 5.75
CA PRO A 525 21.78 -28.36 5.84
C PRO A 525 22.36 -29.33 4.78
N ASP A 526 21.53 -30.19 4.22
CA ASP A 526 21.94 -31.21 3.24
C ASP A 526 21.80 -30.75 1.80
N SER A 527 21.02 -29.72 1.51
CA SER A 527 20.84 -29.14 0.15
C SER A 527 22.09 -28.40 -0.32
N LYS A 528 23.00 -28.01 0.60
CA LYS A 528 24.24 -27.27 0.31
C LYS A 528 24.01 -26.02 -0.57
N GLY A 529 22.87 -25.36 -0.38
CA GLY A 529 22.49 -24.18 -1.16
C GLY A 529 21.93 -24.50 -2.55
N ASN A 530 21.54 -25.74 -2.83
CA ASN A 530 20.81 -26.09 -4.05
C ASN A 530 19.33 -25.69 -3.93
N MET A 531 18.96 -24.57 -4.57
CA MET A 531 17.60 -24.03 -4.48
C MET A 531 16.53 -24.96 -5.08
N LEU A 532 16.87 -25.82 -6.06
CA LEU A 532 15.94 -26.78 -6.64
C LEU A 532 15.65 -27.95 -5.68
N ASP A 533 16.66 -28.38 -4.91
CA ASP A 533 16.48 -29.38 -3.85
C ASP A 533 15.59 -28.85 -2.73
N GLU A 534 15.83 -27.59 -2.31
CA GLU A 534 14.95 -26.92 -1.34
C GLU A 534 13.53 -26.80 -1.85
N ALA A 535 13.33 -26.38 -3.11
CA ALA A 535 12.01 -26.23 -3.72
C ALA A 535 11.24 -27.55 -3.75
N ARG A 536 11.90 -28.69 -4.03
CA ARG A 536 11.24 -30.02 -4.00
C ARG A 536 10.72 -30.35 -2.60
N GLN A 537 11.56 -30.22 -1.57
CA GLN A 537 11.19 -30.49 -0.17
C GLN A 537 10.09 -29.54 0.32
N LEU A 538 10.12 -28.27 -0.10
CA LEU A 538 9.10 -27.28 0.23
C LEU A 538 7.79 -27.54 -0.50
N ASN A 539 7.83 -28.07 -1.71
CA ASN A 539 6.64 -28.51 -2.41
C ASN A 539 5.94 -29.68 -1.70
N GLU A 540 6.69 -30.66 -1.16
CA GLU A 540 6.11 -31.74 -0.35
C GLU A 540 5.37 -31.21 0.89
N LEU A 541 5.91 -30.16 1.53
CA LEU A 541 5.28 -29.50 2.66
C LEU A 541 3.94 -28.83 2.26
N ILE A 542 3.89 -28.18 1.08
CA ILE A 542 2.67 -27.55 0.57
C ILE A 542 1.61 -28.61 0.25
N GLU A 543 1.99 -29.66 -0.52
CA GLU A 543 1.05 -30.71 -0.94
C GLU A 543 0.42 -31.44 0.26
N LYS A 544 1.17 -31.62 1.33
CA LYS A 544 0.66 -32.20 2.59
C LYS A 544 -0.54 -31.46 3.17
N HIS A 545 -0.59 -30.15 2.99
CA HIS A 545 -1.59 -29.26 3.58
C HIS A 545 -2.57 -28.66 2.55
N ALA A 546 -2.44 -29.01 1.26
CA ALA A 546 -3.17 -28.37 0.17
C ALA A 546 -4.70 -28.38 0.29
N ALA A 547 -5.29 -29.41 0.95
CA ALA A 547 -6.73 -29.54 1.11
C ALA A 547 -7.27 -28.91 2.41
N ASP A 548 -6.40 -28.45 3.31
CA ASP A 548 -6.81 -27.92 4.60
C ASP A 548 -6.98 -26.40 4.53
N PRO A 549 -8.18 -25.85 4.82
CA PRO A 549 -8.45 -24.42 4.71
C PRO A 549 -7.63 -23.56 5.67
N GLU A 550 -7.12 -24.10 6.79
CA GLU A 550 -6.27 -23.35 7.72
C GLU A 550 -4.90 -23.01 7.11
N TYR A 551 -4.48 -23.72 6.05
CA TYR A 551 -3.20 -23.51 5.36
C TYR A 551 -3.35 -22.81 4.01
N ARG A 552 -4.56 -22.39 3.63
CA ARG A 552 -4.82 -21.73 2.38
C ARG A 552 -4.24 -20.31 2.38
N TYR A 553 -3.59 -19.97 1.28
CA TYR A 553 -3.24 -18.60 0.94
C TYR A 553 -4.30 -17.97 0.02
N GLY A 554 -4.92 -16.89 0.46
CA GLY A 554 -5.84 -16.07 -0.33
C GLY A 554 -5.26 -14.68 -0.56
N VAL A 555 -4.96 -14.38 -1.83
CA VAL A 555 -4.32 -13.11 -2.23
C VAL A 555 -5.25 -11.93 -1.98
N GLN A 556 -4.72 -10.82 -1.45
CA GLN A 556 -5.45 -9.56 -1.37
C GLN A 556 -5.79 -9.04 -2.76
N GLN A 557 -7.06 -8.76 -3.01
CA GLN A 557 -7.57 -8.29 -4.29
C GLN A 557 -7.67 -6.76 -4.28
N VAL A 558 -6.68 -6.08 -4.89
CA VAL A 558 -6.52 -4.61 -4.90
C VAL A 558 -6.96 -3.98 -6.23
N GLY A 559 -7.95 -4.50 -6.91
CA GLY A 559 -8.48 -3.95 -8.16
C GLY A 559 -9.89 -3.36 -8.03
N GLU A 560 -10.38 -2.72 -9.08
CA GLU A 560 -11.77 -2.26 -9.15
C GLU A 560 -12.76 -3.44 -9.09
N ARG A 561 -12.35 -4.61 -9.57
CA ARG A 561 -13.13 -5.84 -9.56
C ARG A 561 -12.49 -6.89 -8.66
N ARG A 562 -13.28 -7.42 -7.73
CA ARG A 562 -12.92 -8.54 -6.87
C ARG A 562 -13.68 -9.78 -7.34
N TYR A 563 -13.00 -10.90 -7.44
CA TYR A 563 -13.56 -12.16 -7.95
C TYR A 563 -13.81 -13.18 -6.86
N ASP A 564 -12.84 -13.32 -5.91
CA ASP A 564 -12.89 -14.30 -4.83
C ASP A 564 -13.56 -13.71 -3.58
N PRO A 565 -14.80 -14.12 -3.27
CA PRO A 565 -15.51 -13.62 -2.10
C PRO A 565 -15.00 -14.18 -0.78
N SER A 566 -14.07 -15.12 -0.80
CA SER A 566 -13.45 -15.71 0.41
C SER A 566 -12.04 -15.20 0.67
N ALA A 567 -11.58 -14.17 -0.07
CA ALA A 567 -10.28 -13.52 0.13
C ALA A 567 -10.46 -12.01 0.10
N ILE A 568 -11.15 -11.48 1.11
CA ILE A 568 -11.51 -10.07 1.26
C ILE A 568 -11.19 -9.57 2.67
N GLU A 569 -11.14 -8.27 2.82
CA GLU A 569 -10.85 -7.64 4.12
C GLU A 569 -12.09 -7.59 5.01
N GLU A 570 -11.88 -7.77 6.30
CA GLU A 570 -12.88 -7.62 7.39
C GLU A 570 -14.11 -8.53 7.24
N ASP A 571 -13.92 -9.70 6.66
CA ASP A 571 -14.88 -10.78 6.69
C ASP A 571 -14.54 -11.80 7.80
N LEU A 572 -15.48 -12.61 8.17
CA LEU A 572 -15.30 -13.77 9.05
C LEU A 572 -16.21 -14.90 8.56
N SER A 573 -15.73 -16.13 8.72
CA SER A 573 -16.48 -17.35 8.43
C SER A 573 -16.57 -17.71 6.95
N ASN A 574 -16.80 -19.00 6.73
CA ASN A 574 -17.13 -19.59 5.43
C ASN A 574 -18.61 -19.41 5.03
N ASP A 575 -19.41 -18.73 5.86
CA ASP A 575 -20.81 -18.35 5.58
C ASP A 575 -21.00 -16.84 5.66
N PRO A 576 -20.79 -16.12 4.55
CA PRO A 576 -20.88 -14.66 4.51
C PRO A 576 -22.28 -14.11 4.79
N ILE A 577 -23.35 -14.88 4.48
CA ILE A 577 -24.74 -14.48 4.76
C ILE A 577 -24.98 -14.49 6.27
N ALA A 578 -24.63 -15.60 6.95
CA ALA A 578 -24.80 -15.72 8.39
C ALA A 578 -23.94 -14.70 9.13
N ALA A 579 -22.66 -14.56 8.78
CA ALA A 579 -21.74 -13.59 9.38
C ALA A 579 -22.26 -12.15 9.26
N SER A 580 -22.65 -11.73 8.06
CA SER A 580 -23.17 -10.38 7.79
C SER A 580 -24.51 -10.13 8.49
N THR A 581 -25.38 -11.15 8.57
CA THR A 581 -26.66 -11.04 9.30
C THR A 581 -26.44 -10.80 10.79
N LEU A 582 -25.52 -11.56 11.41
CA LEU A 582 -25.15 -11.39 12.83
C LEU A 582 -24.48 -10.04 13.06
N GLY A 583 -23.58 -9.63 12.16
CA GLY A 583 -22.91 -8.33 12.21
C GLY A 583 -23.90 -7.17 12.14
N LEU A 584 -24.82 -7.15 11.18
CA LEU A 584 -25.86 -6.10 11.06
C LEU A 584 -26.79 -6.08 12.29
N LYS A 585 -27.14 -7.25 12.87
CA LYS A 585 -27.91 -7.32 14.12
C LYS A 585 -27.16 -6.65 15.26
N ASN A 586 -25.85 -6.88 15.37
CA ASN A 586 -25.01 -6.26 16.39
C ASN A 586 -24.90 -4.75 16.19
N LEU A 587 -24.70 -4.26 14.96
CA LEU A 587 -24.65 -2.83 14.66
C LEU A 587 -25.95 -2.13 15.05
N LYS A 588 -27.11 -2.75 14.78
CA LYS A 588 -28.40 -2.21 15.22
C LYS A 588 -28.51 -2.11 16.74
N TYR A 589 -28.02 -3.12 17.46
CA TYR A 589 -27.96 -3.09 18.92
C TYR A 589 -27.07 -1.95 19.42
N ILE A 590 -25.88 -1.77 18.83
CA ILE A 590 -24.92 -0.72 19.19
C ILE A 590 -25.54 0.66 18.98
N ILE A 591 -26.17 0.92 17.80
CA ILE A 591 -26.83 2.19 17.50
C ILE A 591 -27.90 2.51 18.54
N GLY A 592 -28.74 1.53 18.95
CA GLY A 592 -29.79 1.72 19.96
C GLY A 592 -29.27 2.11 21.33
N HIS A 593 -27.97 1.94 21.62
CA HIS A 593 -27.36 2.29 22.91
C HIS A 593 -26.33 3.42 22.81
N LEU A 594 -25.97 3.86 21.63
CA LEU A 594 -24.87 4.81 21.39
C LEU A 594 -25.05 6.11 22.17
N GLY A 595 -26.27 6.68 22.15
CA GLY A 595 -26.57 7.90 22.88
C GLY A 595 -26.39 7.75 24.40
N GLN A 596 -26.79 6.60 24.96
CA GLN A 596 -26.67 6.30 26.38
C GLN A 596 -25.20 6.07 26.80
N TRP A 597 -24.46 5.29 26.03
CA TRP A 597 -23.07 4.97 26.37
C TRP A 597 -22.14 6.18 26.32
N PHE A 598 -22.44 7.14 25.44
CA PHE A 598 -21.65 8.37 25.27
C PHE A 598 -22.43 9.64 25.62
N ALA A 599 -23.27 9.58 26.64
CA ALA A 599 -24.08 10.74 27.09
C ALA A 599 -23.22 11.93 27.57
N ARG A 600 -21.93 11.70 27.91
CA ARG A 600 -20.99 12.76 28.31
C ARG A 600 -20.18 13.37 27.15
N ASP A 601 -20.41 12.94 25.93
CA ASP A 601 -19.86 13.54 24.71
C ASP A 601 -20.67 14.81 24.39
N GLU A 602 -20.31 15.94 25.00
CA GLU A 602 -21.08 17.19 24.94
C GLU A 602 -21.23 17.72 23.51
N GLU A 603 -20.12 17.70 22.74
CA GLU A 603 -20.11 18.17 21.34
C GLU A 603 -20.59 17.10 20.35
N ALA A 604 -20.84 15.89 20.81
CA ALA A 604 -21.26 14.74 20.01
C ALA A 604 -20.33 14.34 18.85
N GLU A 605 -19.10 14.82 18.81
CA GLU A 605 -18.14 14.52 17.73
C GLU A 605 -17.71 13.06 17.73
N HIS A 606 -17.45 12.49 18.90
CA HIS A 606 -17.08 11.08 19.02
C HIS A 606 -18.23 10.16 18.62
N ARG A 607 -19.46 10.50 19.05
CA ARG A 607 -20.68 9.77 18.62
C ARG A 607 -20.88 9.83 17.12
N ALA A 608 -20.66 11.00 16.51
CA ALA A 608 -20.78 11.18 15.06
C ALA A 608 -19.73 10.32 14.32
N THR A 609 -18.47 10.32 14.77
CA THR A 609 -17.40 9.47 14.23
C THR A 609 -17.76 7.98 14.32
N LEU A 610 -18.27 7.52 15.47
CA LEU A 610 -18.67 6.12 15.64
C LEU A 610 -19.90 5.78 14.77
N TYR A 611 -20.86 6.68 14.65
CA TYR A 611 -22.06 6.50 13.85
C TYR A 611 -21.72 6.37 12.34
N GLU A 612 -20.82 7.21 11.84
CA GLU A 612 -20.26 7.05 10.47
C GLU A 612 -19.52 5.73 10.30
N GLY A 613 -18.64 5.39 11.27
CA GLY A 613 -17.92 4.12 11.26
C GLY A 613 -18.83 2.89 11.26
N ILE A 614 -19.96 2.94 11.99
CA ILE A 614 -20.97 1.87 11.98
C ILE A 614 -21.64 1.75 10.60
N SER A 615 -21.95 2.87 9.94
CA SER A 615 -22.51 2.86 8.58
C SER A 615 -21.53 2.24 7.58
N ASN A 616 -20.25 2.61 7.66
CA ASN A 616 -19.20 2.04 6.81
C ASN A 616 -19.04 0.53 7.05
N GLN A 617 -19.08 0.10 8.31
CA GLN A 617 -19.02 -1.33 8.66
C GLN A 617 -20.25 -2.10 8.14
N ALA A 618 -21.43 -1.51 8.20
CA ALA A 618 -22.64 -2.12 7.62
C ALA A 618 -22.52 -2.28 6.10
N LEU A 619 -21.95 -1.28 5.41
CA LEU A 619 -21.70 -1.38 3.97
C LEU A 619 -20.69 -2.50 3.64
N ARG A 620 -19.67 -2.72 4.46
CA ARG A 620 -18.75 -3.86 4.31
C ARG A 620 -19.47 -5.20 4.41
N TYR A 621 -20.33 -5.39 5.43
CA TYR A 621 -21.10 -6.62 5.57
C TYR A 621 -22.04 -6.86 4.37
N VAL A 622 -22.64 -5.81 3.82
CA VAL A 622 -23.44 -5.91 2.58
C VAL A 622 -22.54 -6.30 1.40
N SER A 623 -21.35 -5.68 1.29
CA SER A 623 -20.41 -5.95 0.20
C SER A 623 -19.85 -7.37 0.25
N ASN A 624 -19.63 -7.94 1.44
CA ASN A 624 -19.15 -9.32 1.61
C ASN A 624 -20.15 -10.34 1.04
N VAL A 625 -21.47 -10.09 1.19
CA VAL A 625 -22.50 -10.93 0.57
C VAL A 625 -22.62 -10.65 -0.92
N PHE A 626 -22.52 -9.37 -1.33
CA PHE A 626 -22.59 -8.98 -2.74
C PHE A 626 -21.55 -9.67 -3.62
N LEU A 627 -20.31 -9.84 -3.14
CA LEU A 627 -19.23 -10.49 -3.87
C LEU A 627 -19.47 -11.99 -4.14
N ASN A 628 -20.39 -12.62 -3.44
CA ASN A 628 -20.78 -14.01 -3.72
C ASN A 628 -21.66 -14.14 -4.96
N VAL A 629 -22.38 -13.09 -5.35
CA VAL A 629 -23.14 -13.08 -6.60
C VAL A 629 -22.18 -12.88 -7.76
N ALA A 630 -22.06 -13.85 -8.63
CA ALA A 630 -21.05 -13.94 -9.68
C ALA A 630 -19.60 -14.08 -9.13
N GLY A 631 -19.44 -14.64 -7.94
CA GLY A 631 -18.16 -14.88 -7.32
C GLY A 631 -17.46 -16.12 -7.90
N VAL A 632 -16.13 -16.09 -7.87
CA VAL A 632 -15.25 -17.19 -8.28
C VAL A 632 -14.17 -17.36 -7.22
N TYR A 633 -14.16 -18.48 -6.52
CA TYR A 633 -13.06 -18.84 -5.61
C TYR A 633 -11.80 -19.08 -6.42
N LEU A 634 -10.71 -18.45 -6.02
CA LEU A 634 -9.41 -18.57 -6.66
C LEU A 634 -8.46 -19.37 -5.76
N TYR A 635 -7.87 -20.41 -6.29
CA TYR A 635 -6.94 -21.24 -5.54
C TYR A 635 -5.57 -21.20 -6.19
N GLN A 636 -4.57 -20.95 -5.39
CA GLN A 636 -3.19 -21.18 -5.80
C GLN A 636 -2.91 -22.67 -5.61
N THR A 637 -2.86 -23.43 -6.71
CA THR A 637 -2.71 -24.88 -6.68
C THR A 637 -1.71 -25.37 -7.70
N SER A 638 -1.15 -26.57 -7.48
CA SER A 638 -0.39 -27.31 -8.47
C SER A 638 -1.27 -28.38 -9.12
N GLU A 639 -0.86 -28.86 -10.29
CA GLU A 639 -1.52 -29.98 -10.95
C GLU A 639 -1.45 -31.26 -10.08
N ALA A 640 -0.35 -31.47 -9.35
CA ALA A 640 -0.15 -32.62 -8.48
C ALA A 640 -1.15 -32.68 -7.32
N SER A 641 -1.68 -31.54 -6.85
CA SER A 641 -2.69 -31.50 -5.79
C SER A 641 -4.06 -32.05 -6.19
N GLY A 642 -4.34 -32.13 -7.49
CA GLY A 642 -5.68 -32.51 -8.02
C GLY A 642 -6.77 -31.47 -7.72
N LEU A 643 -6.43 -30.33 -7.12
CA LEU A 643 -7.38 -29.26 -6.80
C LEU A 643 -7.55 -28.30 -7.98
N PRO A 644 -8.76 -27.78 -8.21
CA PRO A 644 -9.00 -26.81 -9.29
C PRO A 644 -8.31 -25.47 -8.98
N ARG A 645 -7.88 -24.76 -10.02
CA ARG A 645 -7.35 -23.39 -9.88
C ARG A 645 -8.42 -22.35 -9.59
N TYR A 646 -9.66 -22.63 -9.99
CA TYR A 646 -10.81 -21.80 -9.67
C TYR A 646 -12.06 -22.67 -9.48
N LYS A 647 -13.02 -22.12 -8.74
CA LYS A 647 -14.34 -22.74 -8.58
C LYS A 647 -15.39 -21.63 -8.53
N VAL A 648 -16.38 -21.68 -9.41
CA VAL A 648 -17.51 -20.75 -9.35
C VAL A 648 -18.27 -20.96 -8.05
N VAL A 649 -18.69 -19.87 -7.38
CA VAL A 649 -19.53 -19.96 -6.19
C VAL A 649 -20.77 -20.77 -6.52
N PRO A 650 -21.16 -21.76 -5.68
CA PRO A 650 -22.29 -22.61 -5.98
C PRO A 650 -23.58 -21.82 -6.26
N LYS A 651 -24.34 -22.21 -7.26
CA LYS A 651 -25.60 -21.57 -7.68
C LYS A 651 -26.54 -21.25 -6.52
N ALA A 652 -26.72 -22.20 -5.60
CA ALA A 652 -27.59 -22.02 -4.42
C ALA A 652 -27.11 -20.88 -3.52
N GLN A 653 -25.78 -20.75 -3.32
CA GLN A 653 -25.16 -19.69 -2.52
C GLN A 653 -25.26 -18.34 -3.23
N GLN A 654 -24.99 -18.28 -4.54
CA GLN A 654 -25.16 -17.05 -5.34
C GLN A 654 -26.60 -16.53 -5.26
N ARG A 655 -27.59 -17.40 -5.49
CA ARG A 655 -29.00 -17.05 -5.42
C ARG A 655 -29.43 -16.61 -4.02
N ALA A 656 -29.00 -17.35 -2.97
CA ALA A 656 -29.27 -16.95 -1.58
C ALA A 656 -28.71 -15.57 -1.27
N SER A 657 -27.48 -15.27 -1.75
CA SER A 657 -26.84 -13.95 -1.60
C SER A 657 -27.61 -12.85 -2.32
N ALA A 658 -28.08 -13.10 -3.56
CA ALA A 658 -28.90 -12.16 -4.31
C ALA A 658 -30.23 -11.84 -3.62
N LEU A 659 -30.92 -12.86 -3.13
CA LEU A 659 -32.19 -12.70 -2.39
C LEU A 659 -31.97 -11.98 -1.06
N TRP A 660 -30.89 -12.30 -0.35
CA TRP A 660 -30.54 -11.58 0.88
C TRP A 660 -30.26 -10.10 0.63
N LEU A 661 -29.55 -9.77 -0.44
CA LEU A 661 -29.29 -8.36 -0.84
C LEU A 661 -30.58 -7.61 -1.15
N LEU A 662 -31.54 -8.24 -1.86
CA LEU A 662 -32.84 -7.67 -2.16
C LEU A 662 -33.65 -7.42 -0.87
N ASP A 663 -33.62 -8.34 0.10
CA ASP A 663 -34.21 -8.14 1.41
C ASP A 663 -33.55 -6.96 2.15
N LYS A 664 -32.20 -6.88 2.15
CA LYS A 664 -31.48 -5.75 2.79
C LYS A 664 -31.73 -4.43 2.08
N ALA A 665 -31.87 -4.41 0.76
CA ALA A 665 -32.27 -3.21 0.01
C ALA A 665 -33.56 -2.56 0.53
N LEU A 666 -34.46 -3.34 1.13
CA LEU A 666 -35.72 -2.87 1.71
C LEU A 666 -35.65 -2.57 3.21
N THR A 667 -34.72 -3.20 3.93
CA THR A 667 -34.70 -3.20 5.40
C THR A 667 -33.53 -2.45 6.04
N ILE A 668 -32.45 -2.16 5.29
CA ILE A 668 -31.23 -1.57 5.81
C ILE A 668 -31.42 -0.18 6.43
N ASP A 669 -32.39 0.61 5.91
CA ASP A 669 -32.72 1.93 6.44
C ASP A 669 -33.15 1.89 7.93
N SER A 670 -33.57 0.72 8.43
CA SER A 670 -33.90 0.52 9.84
C SER A 670 -32.71 0.65 10.81
N LEU A 671 -31.50 0.70 10.30
CA LEU A 671 -30.30 1.01 11.08
C LEU A 671 -30.20 2.52 11.39
N ARG A 672 -30.77 3.38 10.59
CA ARG A 672 -30.78 4.82 10.80
C ARG A 672 -31.51 5.21 12.10
N SER A 673 -30.94 6.11 12.88
CA SER A 673 -31.56 6.70 14.07
C SER A 673 -31.71 8.21 13.91
N GLU A 674 -32.92 8.66 13.52
CA GLU A 674 -33.23 10.10 13.40
C GLU A 674 -33.05 10.84 14.72
N GLU A 675 -33.29 10.19 15.85
CA GLU A 675 -33.10 10.77 17.19
C GLU A 675 -31.63 11.14 17.42
N LEU A 676 -30.70 10.21 17.11
CA LEU A 676 -29.27 10.47 17.22
C LEU A 676 -28.81 11.55 16.25
N GLU A 677 -29.23 11.48 14.99
CA GLU A 677 -28.83 12.43 13.94
C GLU A 677 -29.20 13.88 14.28
N ARG A 678 -30.33 14.11 14.94
CA ARG A 678 -30.73 15.47 15.40
C ARG A 678 -29.81 16.07 16.45
N THR A 679 -29.02 15.26 17.11
CA THR A 679 -28.12 15.69 18.21
C THR A 679 -26.64 15.69 17.82
N MET A 680 -26.30 15.29 16.58
CA MET A 680 -24.92 15.21 16.10
C MET A 680 -24.61 16.31 15.08
N PRO A 681 -23.37 16.84 15.04
CA PRO A 681 -22.98 17.84 14.07
C PRO A 681 -23.05 17.29 12.63
N ASP A 682 -23.33 18.16 11.66
CA ASP A 682 -23.27 17.92 10.21
C ASP A 682 -24.20 16.81 9.63
N MET A 683 -25.01 16.16 10.45
CA MET A 683 -25.93 15.09 10.00
C MET A 683 -27.13 15.65 9.21
N ALA A 684 -27.38 16.96 9.27
CA ALA A 684 -28.50 17.59 8.56
C ALA A 684 -28.29 17.62 7.04
N SER A 685 -27.06 17.62 6.55
CA SER A 685 -26.74 17.73 5.14
C SER A 685 -26.66 16.38 4.43
N ALA A 686 -26.16 15.33 5.09
CA ALA A 686 -26.07 13.98 4.55
C ALA A 686 -25.87 12.91 5.64
N SER A 687 -26.95 12.22 6.00
CA SER A 687 -26.82 11.04 6.86
C SER A 687 -26.02 9.92 6.16
N PRO A 688 -24.99 9.32 6.81
CA PRO A 688 -24.24 8.21 6.22
C PRO A 688 -25.14 6.97 5.96
N PHE A 689 -26.24 6.83 6.68
CA PHE A 689 -27.21 5.74 6.48
C PHE A 689 -28.12 5.95 5.25
N VAL A 690 -28.32 7.18 4.79
CA VAL A 690 -28.99 7.45 3.50
C VAL A 690 -28.09 6.94 2.36
N VAL A 691 -26.79 7.19 2.45
CA VAL A 691 -25.79 6.67 1.50
C VAL A 691 -25.76 5.14 1.53
N LEU A 692 -25.70 4.53 2.74
CA LEU A 692 -25.75 3.09 2.93
C LEU A 692 -26.98 2.47 2.24
N GLY A 693 -28.18 3.05 2.46
CA GLY A 693 -29.42 2.56 1.86
C GLY A 693 -29.40 2.64 0.33
N ALA A 694 -28.93 3.76 -0.23
CA ALA A 694 -28.80 3.94 -1.68
C ALA A 694 -27.81 2.94 -2.30
N MET A 695 -26.64 2.76 -1.68
CA MET A 695 -25.62 1.81 -2.13
C MET A 695 -26.12 0.37 -2.08
N THR A 696 -26.77 -0.04 -0.98
CA THR A 696 -27.33 -1.38 -0.82
C THR A 696 -28.37 -1.68 -1.91
N ARG A 697 -29.28 -0.73 -2.19
CA ARG A 697 -30.28 -0.88 -3.25
C ARG A 697 -29.65 -1.02 -4.64
N ALA A 698 -28.61 -0.23 -4.91
CA ALA A 698 -27.90 -0.31 -6.17
C ALA A 698 -27.14 -1.65 -6.33
N MET A 699 -26.48 -2.14 -5.28
CA MET A 699 -25.80 -3.44 -5.29
C MET A 699 -26.80 -4.59 -5.56
N ALA A 700 -28.01 -4.53 -4.97
CA ALA A 700 -28.98 -5.61 -5.07
C ALA A 700 -29.46 -5.88 -6.51
N ILE A 701 -29.29 -4.95 -7.46
CA ILE A 701 -29.86 -5.06 -8.82
C ILE A 701 -28.82 -5.09 -9.95
N ARG A 702 -27.52 -4.88 -9.68
CA ARG A 702 -26.52 -4.57 -10.73
C ARG A 702 -25.64 -5.72 -11.23
N ASN A 703 -25.85 -6.96 -10.80
CA ASN A 703 -24.88 -8.05 -11.03
C ASN A 703 -24.96 -8.80 -12.37
N ILE A 704 -25.83 -8.43 -13.30
CA ILE A 704 -26.05 -9.22 -14.54
C ILE A 704 -24.77 -9.36 -15.38
N GLY A 705 -24.01 -8.28 -15.55
CA GLY A 705 -22.80 -8.32 -16.36
C GLY A 705 -21.74 -9.30 -15.81
N ALA A 706 -21.61 -9.37 -14.48
CA ALA A 706 -20.69 -10.29 -13.84
C ALA A 706 -21.12 -11.76 -13.96
N LEU A 707 -22.42 -12.05 -13.93
CA LEU A 707 -22.98 -13.39 -14.07
C LEU A 707 -22.74 -14.02 -15.44
N ASN A 708 -22.52 -13.22 -16.50
CA ASN A 708 -22.10 -13.75 -17.81
C ASN A 708 -20.78 -14.52 -17.71
N LEU A 709 -19.81 -14.02 -16.95
CA LEU A 709 -18.55 -14.69 -16.74
C LEU A 709 -18.72 -16.03 -16.02
N THR A 710 -19.46 -16.06 -14.90
CA THR A 710 -19.64 -17.30 -14.13
C THR A 710 -20.45 -18.33 -14.88
N SER A 711 -21.44 -17.93 -15.68
CA SER A 711 -22.19 -18.84 -16.57
C SER A 711 -21.33 -19.39 -17.70
N TYR A 712 -20.33 -18.63 -18.18
CA TYR A 712 -19.36 -19.12 -19.15
C TYR A 712 -18.40 -20.13 -18.54
N LEU A 713 -17.93 -19.88 -17.30
CA LEU A 713 -17.01 -20.75 -16.59
C LEU A 713 -17.69 -22.05 -16.11
N ASP A 714 -18.97 -21.98 -15.76
CA ASP A 714 -19.79 -23.11 -15.28
C ASP A 714 -21.23 -22.97 -15.76
N SER A 715 -21.63 -23.79 -16.74
CA SER A 715 -22.99 -23.79 -17.32
C SER A 715 -24.11 -24.15 -16.33
N THR A 716 -23.76 -24.70 -15.15
CA THR A 716 -24.70 -25.00 -14.07
C THR A 716 -24.85 -23.89 -13.05
N SER A 717 -24.11 -22.80 -13.23
CA SER A 717 -24.11 -21.63 -12.34
C SER A 717 -25.44 -20.87 -12.38
N TYR A 718 -25.57 -19.89 -11.46
CA TYR A 718 -26.70 -18.95 -11.45
C TYR A 718 -26.61 -18.05 -12.69
N THR A 719 -27.62 -18.14 -13.56
CA THR A 719 -27.58 -17.45 -14.85
C THR A 719 -28.04 -16.01 -14.77
N PRO A 720 -27.60 -15.12 -15.70
CA PRO A 720 -28.11 -13.77 -15.83
C PRO A 720 -29.64 -13.71 -15.94
N GLN A 721 -30.28 -14.66 -16.64
CA GLN A 721 -31.74 -14.71 -16.79
C GLN A 721 -32.42 -15.02 -15.45
N GLU A 722 -31.94 -16.02 -14.73
CA GLU A 722 -32.51 -16.38 -13.41
C GLU A 722 -32.35 -15.24 -12.41
N TYR A 723 -31.22 -14.56 -12.42
CA TYR A 723 -31.03 -13.38 -11.57
C TYR A 723 -31.98 -12.24 -11.94
N ALA A 724 -32.14 -11.94 -13.23
CA ALA A 724 -33.07 -10.91 -13.71
C ALA A 724 -34.52 -11.21 -13.32
N ASP A 725 -34.94 -12.47 -13.41
CA ASP A 725 -36.28 -12.92 -13.00
C ASP A 725 -36.46 -12.83 -11.49
N ASP A 726 -35.50 -13.25 -10.69
CA ASP A 726 -35.54 -13.13 -9.21
C ASP A 726 -35.61 -11.65 -8.78
N VAL A 727 -34.77 -10.77 -9.36
CA VAL A 727 -34.79 -9.34 -9.08
C VAL A 727 -36.13 -8.73 -9.48
N TYR A 728 -36.62 -9.01 -10.68
CA TYR A 728 -37.91 -8.51 -11.14
C TYR A 728 -39.04 -8.96 -10.20
N ALA A 729 -39.12 -10.25 -9.90
CA ALA A 729 -40.15 -10.80 -9.03
C ALA A 729 -40.16 -10.14 -7.65
N HIS A 730 -38.97 -9.89 -7.08
CA HIS A 730 -38.86 -9.25 -5.75
C HIS A 730 -39.22 -7.75 -5.78
N VAL A 731 -38.70 -7.00 -6.76
CA VAL A 731 -38.89 -5.54 -6.85
C VAL A 731 -40.34 -5.18 -7.17
N TRP A 732 -41.04 -5.98 -7.98
CA TRP A 732 -42.35 -5.66 -8.51
C TRP A 732 -43.50 -6.46 -7.87
N ALA A 733 -43.23 -7.31 -6.88
CA ALA A 733 -44.21 -8.18 -6.22
C ALA A 733 -45.48 -7.46 -5.75
N LYS A 734 -45.34 -6.34 -5.04
CA LYS A 734 -46.50 -5.55 -4.57
C LYS A 734 -47.24 -4.86 -5.72
N THR A 735 -46.49 -4.36 -6.71
CA THR A 735 -47.11 -3.74 -7.90
C THR A 735 -47.89 -4.77 -8.71
N GLU A 736 -47.40 -5.97 -8.93
CA GLU A 736 -48.11 -7.07 -9.60
C GLU A 736 -49.38 -7.48 -8.83
N ALA A 737 -49.29 -7.49 -7.50
CA ALA A 737 -50.43 -7.77 -6.61
C ALA A 737 -51.43 -6.60 -6.50
N GLY A 738 -51.18 -5.46 -7.15
CA GLY A 738 -52.04 -4.26 -7.08
C GLY A 738 -52.07 -3.58 -5.71
N ARG A 739 -51.01 -3.77 -4.91
CA ARG A 739 -50.89 -3.15 -3.57
C ARG A 739 -50.38 -1.71 -3.70
N GLU A 740 -50.95 -0.82 -2.88
CA GLU A 740 -50.66 0.62 -2.90
C GLU A 740 -49.82 1.07 -1.68
N ASP A 741 -49.38 0.11 -0.84
CA ASP A 741 -48.59 0.37 0.38
C ASP A 741 -47.07 0.31 0.14
N LEU A 742 -46.60 0.87 -0.97
CA LEU A 742 -45.15 0.93 -1.28
C LEU A 742 -44.43 1.88 -0.31
N THR A 743 -43.44 1.33 0.39
CA THR A 743 -42.54 2.11 1.25
C THR A 743 -41.64 3.03 0.42
N PRO A 744 -41.01 4.05 1.03
CA PRO A 744 -40.01 4.86 0.33
C PRO A 744 -38.87 4.03 -0.25
N ALA A 745 -38.37 3.01 0.48
CA ALA A 745 -37.29 2.10 0.03
C ALA A 745 -37.72 1.30 -1.21
N GLU A 746 -38.95 0.76 -1.23
CA GLU A 746 -39.48 0.03 -2.38
C GLU A 746 -39.63 0.93 -3.62
N ARG A 747 -40.12 2.15 -3.46
CA ARG A 747 -40.21 3.11 -4.58
C ARG A 747 -38.83 3.48 -5.11
N GLN A 748 -37.85 3.70 -4.24
CA GLN A 748 -36.49 4.00 -4.65
C GLN A 748 -35.85 2.81 -5.36
N LEU A 749 -36.05 1.57 -4.87
CA LEU A 749 -35.53 0.36 -5.51
C LEU A 749 -36.16 0.18 -6.90
N GLN A 750 -37.48 0.43 -7.08
CA GLN A 750 -38.15 0.42 -8.37
C GLN A 750 -37.58 1.49 -9.31
N GLU A 751 -37.28 2.69 -8.80
CA GLU A 751 -36.65 3.75 -9.59
C GLU A 751 -35.25 3.38 -10.05
N TYR A 752 -34.45 2.80 -9.18
CA TYR A 752 -33.10 2.33 -9.53
C TYR A 752 -33.14 1.19 -10.54
N PHE A 753 -34.09 0.25 -10.40
CA PHE A 753 -34.29 -0.82 -11.35
C PHE A 753 -34.61 -0.25 -12.75
N VAL A 754 -35.60 0.65 -12.87
CA VAL A 754 -35.93 1.31 -14.15
C VAL A 754 -34.72 2.02 -14.73
N ARG A 755 -34.02 2.84 -13.92
CA ARG A 755 -32.81 3.56 -14.36
C ARG A 755 -31.72 2.60 -14.85
N TYR A 756 -31.55 1.48 -14.16
CA TYR A 756 -30.54 0.48 -14.52
C TYR A 756 -30.85 -0.19 -15.86
N ILE A 757 -32.07 -0.73 -16.04
CA ILE A 757 -32.44 -1.42 -17.27
C ILE A 757 -32.51 -0.48 -18.49
N THR A 758 -32.98 0.78 -18.30
CA THR A 758 -33.06 1.75 -19.41
C THR A 758 -31.68 2.20 -19.88
N ALA A 759 -30.71 2.34 -19.00
CA ALA A 759 -29.34 2.72 -19.36
C ALA A 759 -28.63 1.72 -20.30
N TYR A 760 -29.02 0.47 -20.30
CA TYR A 760 -28.49 -0.54 -21.21
C TYR A 760 -29.19 -0.58 -22.57
N THR A 761 -30.31 0.05 -22.71
CA THR A 761 -31.13 0.03 -23.96
C THR A 761 -31.10 1.39 -24.67
N GLU A 762 -30.76 2.49 -23.98
CA GLU A 762 -30.71 3.84 -24.55
C GLU A 762 -29.53 4.12 -25.47
N ASP A 763 -28.43 3.32 -25.40
CA ASP A 763 -27.15 3.81 -25.91
C ASP A 763 -26.45 2.91 -26.88
N LEU A 764 -27.05 2.67 -28.03
CA LEU A 764 -26.38 2.08 -29.20
C LEU A 764 -25.45 3.09 -29.92
N GLY A 765 -25.58 4.39 -29.67
CA GLY A 765 -24.85 5.47 -30.34
C GLY A 765 -23.66 6.05 -29.57
N ALA A 766 -23.67 6.04 -28.24
CA ALA A 766 -22.65 6.73 -27.40
C ALA A 766 -21.55 5.79 -26.84
N LYS A 767 -21.60 4.50 -27.10
CA LYS A 767 -20.65 3.49 -26.59
C LYS A 767 -19.26 3.52 -27.22
N ALA A 768 -18.89 4.56 -27.94
CA ALA A 768 -17.58 4.72 -28.53
C ALA A 768 -16.42 4.81 -27.51
N ASN A 769 -16.70 4.91 -26.21
CA ASN A 769 -15.71 5.07 -25.13
C ASN A 769 -15.51 3.83 -24.23
N GLY A 770 -15.98 2.63 -24.64
CA GLY A 770 -15.61 1.37 -23.99
C GLY A 770 -16.22 1.09 -22.61
N ARG A 771 -17.11 1.91 -22.07
CA ARG A 771 -17.81 1.66 -20.79
C ARG A 771 -19.21 1.07 -21.02
N SER A 772 -19.39 -0.18 -20.65
CA SER A 772 -20.72 -0.81 -20.63
C SER A 772 -21.35 -0.68 -19.23
N GLY A 773 -22.42 0.12 -19.11
CA GLY A 773 -23.26 0.21 -17.94
C GLY A 773 -23.01 1.42 -17.02
N LEU A 774 -23.99 1.67 -16.13
CA LEU A 774 -23.94 2.73 -15.14
C LEU A 774 -22.98 2.33 -13.99
N THR A 775 -22.12 3.26 -13.59
CA THR A 775 -21.40 3.17 -12.33
C THR A 775 -22.38 3.23 -11.16
N LEU A 776 -21.91 2.81 -9.97
CA LEU A 776 -22.72 2.87 -8.77
C LEU A 776 -23.15 4.32 -8.44
N ALA A 777 -22.27 5.28 -8.63
CA ALA A 777 -22.55 6.70 -8.45
C ALA A 777 -23.60 7.23 -9.45
N GLU A 778 -23.48 6.85 -10.72
CA GLU A 778 -24.47 7.24 -11.75
C GLU A 778 -25.83 6.62 -11.48
N LEU A 779 -25.87 5.38 -11.02
CA LEU A 779 -27.11 4.70 -10.68
C LEU A 779 -27.82 5.35 -9.48
N THR A 780 -27.09 5.66 -8.43
CA THR A 780 -27.64 6.23 -7.19
C THR A 780 -27.90 7.74 -7.29
N GLY A 781 -27.23 8.43 -8.22
CA GLY A 781 -27.16 9.88 -8.26
C GLY A 781 -26.33 10.47 -7.10
N LEU A 782 -25.74 9.61 -6.29
CA LEU A 782 -24.73 10.01 -5.33
C LEU A 782 -23.49 10.34 -6.17
N THR A 783 -23.13 11.60 -6.26
CA THR A 783 -21.74 11.90 -6.57
C THR A 783 -20.93 11.18 -5.50
N PRO A 784 -19.82 10.47 -5.83
CA PRO A 784 -18.83 10.19 -4.83
C PRO A 784 -18.65 11.53 -4.12
N ALA A 785 -18.55 11.53 -2.79
CA ALA A 785 -18.16 12.72 -2.08
C ALA A 785 -16.77 13.08 -2.60
N GLU A 786 -16.71 13.52 -3.84
CA GLU A 786 -15.65 14.33 -4.33
C GLU A 786 -15.66 15.46 -3.35
N VAL A 787 -14.58 15.58 -2.66
CA VAL A 787 -14.24 16.75 -1.90
C VAL A 787 -14.29 17.89 -2.90
N GLN A 788 -15.51 18.36 -3.20
CA GLN A 788 -15.69 19.62 -3.89
C GLN A 788 -15.35 20.66 -2.86
N ARG A 789 -14.26 21.35 -3.12
CA ARG A 789 -13.96 22.56 -2.39
C ARG A 789 -15.20 23.44 -2.44
N THR A 790 -15.90 23.59 -1.31
CA THR A 790 -17.05 24.48 -1.19
C THR A 790 -16.56 25.92 -1.24
N GLU A 791 -17.34 26.82 -1.81
CA GLU A 791 -17.03 28.25 -1.80
C GLU A 791 -16.79 28.72 -0.34
N GLY A 792 -15.61 29.30 -0.10
CA GLY A 792 -15.20 29.81 1.22
C GLY A 792 -14.28 28.87 2.04
N MET A 793 -14.05 27.63 1.58
CA MET A 793 -13.12 26.71 2.24
C MET A 793 -11.66 27.14 2.06
N THR A 794 -10.87 27.17 3.12
CA THR A 794 -9.43 27.40 3.04
C THR A 794 -8.68 26.23 2.41
N ASP A 795 -7.43 26.44 1.99
CA ASP A 795 -6.58 25.38 1.45
C ASP A 795 -6.30 24.29 2.49
N GLU A 796 -6.15 24.68 3.75
CA GLU A 796 -5.93 23.77 4.90
C GLU A 796 -7.16 22.92 5.18
N GLU A 797 -8.36 23.49 5.17
CA GLU A 797 -9.62 22.74 5.33
C GLU A 797 -9.84 21.77 4.17
N PHE A 798 -9.55 22.17 2.93
CA PHE A 798 -9.62 21.29 1.77
C PHE A 798 -8.61 20.13 1.87
N ILE A 799 -7.35 20.42 2.23
CA ILE A 799 -6.31 19.41 2.39
C ILE A 799 -6.65 18.42 3.53
N ALA A 800 -7.23 18.92 4.63
CA ALA A 800 -7.70 18.06 5.72
C ALA A 800 -8.77 17.05 5.25
N GLN A 801 -9.61 17.42 4.28
CA GLN A 801 -10.58 16.50 3.66
C GLN A 801 -9.95 15.51 2.68
N LEU A 802 -8.77 15.83 2.13
CA LEU A 802 -7.99 14.93 1.27
C LEU A 802 -7.27 13.85 2.07
N ALA A 803 -7.09 14.05 3.39
CA ALA A 803 -6.56 13.00 4.24
C ALA A 803 -7.36 11.72 3.93
N PRO A 804 -6.72 10.60 3.54
CA PRO A 804 -7.45 9.39 3.27
C PRO A 804 -8.32 9.13 4.50
N LYS A 805 -9.58 8.79 4.30
CA LYS A 805 -10.46 8.24 5.34
C LYS A 805 -9.87 6.87 5.69
N GLN A 806 -8.88 6.89 6.57
CA GLN A 806 -7.79 5.92 6.66
C GLN A 806 -8.17 4.63 7.39
N GLY A 807 -9.44 4.37 7.63
CA GLY A 807 -9.88 3.08 8.13
C GLY A 807 -9.80 1.93 7.14
N GLU A 808 -9.58 2.22 5.83
CA GLU A 808 -9.72 1.21 4.80
C GLU A 808 -8.43 0.46 4.44
N HIS A 809 -7.27 1.02 4.73
CA HIS A 809 -6.01 0.50 4.20
C HIS A 809 -4.89 0.51 5.22
N PHE A 810 -5.02 -0.27 6.25
CA PHE A 810 -3.91 -0.69 7.08
C PHE A 810 -2.93 -1.46 6.18
N CYS A 811 -1.72 -0.97 6.00
CA CYS A 811 -0.68 -1.53 5.11
C CYS A 811 -1.01 -1.60 3.61
N SER A 812 -2.07 -0.97 3.10
CA SER A 812 -2.40 -1.02 1.67
C SER A 812 -1.49 -0.19 0.77
N LEU A 813 -0.56 0.54 1.35
CA LEU A 813 0.57 1.07 0.61
C LEU A 813 1.58 -0.04 0.36
N ASP A 814 1.07 -1.18 -0.13
CA ASP A 814 1.90 -2.11 -0.85
C ASP A 814 2.72 -1.30 -1.85
N HIS A 815 4.00 -1.49 -1.77
CA HIS A 815 5.08 -0.92 -2.54
C HIS A 815 4.82 -0.96 -4.05
N ARG A 816 3.69 -0.44 -4.51
CA ARG A 816 3.48 -0.17 -5.93
C ARG A 816 4.26 1.10 -6.24
N PRO A 817 5.39 1.00 -6.91
CA PRO A 817 6.03 2.16 -7.49
C PRO A 817 4.99 2.87 -8.37
N SER A 818 5.10 4.18 -8.52
CA SER A 818 4.24 4.88 -9.49
C SER A 818 4.30 4.09 -10.80
N ASP A 819 3.16 3.62 -11.30
CA ASP A 819 3.04 2.75 -12.48
C ASP A 819 3.89 3.20 -13.68
N ASP A 820 4.11 4.49 -13.83
CA ASP A 820 4.93 5.06 -14.90
C ASP A 820 6.43 4.86 -14.73
N LEU A 821 6.96 4.91 -13.51
CA LEU A 821 8.38 4.65 -13.27
C LEU A 821 8.65 3.17 -13.46
N LEU A 822 7.76 2.31 -12.97
CA LEU A 822 7.84 0.87 -13.20
C LEU A 822 7.70 0.51 -14.66
N ARG A 823 6.70 1.04 -15.38
CA ARG A 823 6.54 0.77 -16.82
C ARG A 823 7.74 1.24 -17.62
N GLN A 824 8.38 2.35 -17.23
CA GLN A 824 9.57 2.85 -17.92
C GLN A 824 10.82 2.03 -17.60
N LEU A 825 10.95 1.52 -16.39
CA LEU A 825 12.06 0.64 -16.00
C LEU A 825 11.78 -0.81 -16.41
N ASP A 826 10.52 -1.24 -16.44
CA ASP A 826 10.08 -2.53 -16.96
C ASP A 826 10.21 -2.59 -18.48
N ALA A 827 9.86 -1.52 -19.20
CA ALA A 827 10.06 -1.40 -20.65
C ALA A 827 11.53 -1.52 -21.10
N VAL A 828 12.47 -1.30 -20.19
CA VAL A 828 13.91 -1.49 -20.42
C VAL A 828 14.48 -2.71 -19.68
N GLY A 829 13.64 -3.54 -19.06
CA GLY A 829 14.06 -4.78 -18.39
C GLY A 829 14.84 -4.59 -17.08
N TYR A 830 14.92 -3.35 -16.56
CA TYR A 830 15.68 -3.06 -15.33
C TYR A 830 14.93 -3.34 -14.03
N LEU A 831 13.62 -3.42 -14.10
CA LEU A 831 12.76 -3.78 -12.99
C LEU A 831 11.74 -4.78 -13.53
N ASN A 832 12.14 -6.02 -13.71
CA ASN A 832 11.16 -7.07 -13.90
C ASN A 832 10.51 -7.35 -12.52
N PHE A 833 9.67 -6.43 -12.09
CA PHE A 833 8.63 -6.77 -11.13
C PHE A 833 7.67 -7.63 -11.91
N GLY A 834 7.95 -8.91 -11.95
CA GLY A 834 7.13 -9.88 -12.62
C GLY A 834 5.68 -9.55 -12.30
N LYS A 835 4.79 -9.70 -13.27
CA LYS A 835 3.35 -9.61 -13.09
C LYS A 835 3.05 -10.22 -11.74
N SER A 836 2.46 -9.44 -10.82
CA SER A 836 2.19 -9.93 -9.48
C SER A 836 1.36 -11.18 -9.64
N TYR A 837 1.90 -12.32 -9.23
CA TYR A 837 1.13 -13.54 -9.17
C TYR A 837 -0.03 -13.25 -8.24
N GLY A 838 -1.25 -13.25 -8.75
CA GLY A 838 -2.45 -12.99 -7.97
C GLY A 838 -3.27 -11.79 -8.36
N GLU A 839 -2.80 -10.88 -9.26
CA GLU A 839 -3.76 -10.06 -9.98
C GLU A 839 -4.33 -10.90 -11.11
N PRO A 840 -5.61 -11.28 -11.05
CA PRO A 840 -6.25 -11.76 -12.25
C PRO A 840 -6.14 -10.63 -13.26
N GLU A 841 -5.39 -10.83 -14.36
CA GLU A 841 -5.55 -9.98 -15.54
C GLU A 841 -7.05 -9.88 -15.78
N ASP A 842 -7.54 -8.74 -16.23
CA ASP A 842 -8.95 -8.56 -16.60
C ASP A 842 -9.34 -9.62 -17.63
N LEU A 843 -9.51 -10.82 -17.12
CA LEU A 843 -9.90 -11.98 -17.89
C LEU A 843 -11.35 -11.73 -18.31
N PHE A 844 -11.56 -11.26 -19.52
CA PHE A 844 -12.86 -11.33 -20.20
C PHE A 844 -13.91 -10.24 -19.92
N THR A 845 -13.54 -9.01 -19.71
CA THR A 845 -14.54 -8.00 -19.31
C THR A 845 -15.37 -7.40 -20.43
N SER A 846 -14.99 -7.53 -21.71
CA SER A 846 -15.65 -6.71 -22.74
C SER A 846 -16.44 -7.47 -23.81
N SER A 847 -16.32 -8.79 -23.92
CA SER A 847 -16.81 -9.50 -25.11
C SER A 847 -18.10 -10.31 -24.92
N ILE A 848 -18.56 -10.56 -23.69
CA ILE A 848 -19.79 -11.31 -23.44
C ILE A 848 -20.86 -10.35 -22.87
N ASN A 849 -21.48 -9.55 -23.73
CA ASN A 849 -22.54 -8.64 -23.31
C ASN A 849 -23.88 -9.01 -23.99
N ASN A 850 -24.66 -9.90 -23.37
CA ASN A 850 -26.04 -10.20 -23.75
C ASN A 850 -27.04 -9.35 -22.93
N THR A 851 -26.62 -8.30 -22.30
CA THR A 851 -27.38 -7.56 -21.29
C THR A 851 -28.62 -6.90 -21.91
N GLU A 852 -28.50 -6.39 -23.13
CA GLU A 852 -29.62 -5.79 -23.85
C GLU A 852 -30.75 -6.80 -24.15
N ALA A 853 -30.38 -8.01 -24.60
CA ALA A 853 -31.35 -9.07 -24.88
C ALA A 853 -32.13 -9.52 -23.63
N LEU A 854 -31.53 -9.35 -22.44
CA LEU A 854 -32.19 -9.65 -21.17
C LEU A 854 -33.09 -8.51 -20.68
N TYR A 855 -32.68 -7.26 -20.87
CA TYR A 855 -33.39 -6.10 -20.30
C TYR A 855 -34.52 -5.61 -21.18
N LEU A 856 -34.41 -5.72 -22.50
CA LEU A 856 -35.48 -5.25 -23.38
C LEU A 856 -36.82 -5.97 -23.14
N PRO A 857 -36.85 -7.34 -22.99
CA PRO A 857 -38.11 -8.02 -22.61
C PRO A 857 -38.64 -7.59 -21.25
N LEU A 858 -37.76 -7.32 -20.27
CA LEU A 858 -38.17 -6.86 -18.96
C LEU A 858 -38.74 -5.43 -19.01
N GLN A 859 -38.22 -4.57 -19.88
CA GLN A 859 -38.80 -3.22 -20.09
C GLN A 859 -40.22 -3.32 -20.64
N TYR A 860 -40.47 -4.13 -21.68
CA TYR A 860 -41.81 -4.32 -22.24
C TYR A 860 -42.78 -4.92 -21.21
N ARG A 861 -42.31 -5.91 -20.46
CA ARG A 861 -43.12 -6.51 -19.37
C ARG A 861 -43.48 -5.47 -18.32
N LEU A 862 -42.55 -4.64 -17.93
CA LEU A 862 -42.74 -3.61 -16.92
C LEU A 862 -43.64 -2.47 -17.42
N GLU A 863 -43.47 -2.03 -18.67
CA GLU A 863 -44.33 -1.04 -19.28
C GLU A 863 -45.79 -1.53 -19.29
N ALA A 864 -46.02 -2.77 -19.70
CA ALA A 864 -47.34 -3.40 -19.71
C ALA A 864 -47.95 -3.47 -18.29
N LEU A 865 -47.16 -3.86 -17.28
CA LEU A 865 -47.59 -3.90 -15.87
C LEU A 865 -48.00 -2.51 -15.37
N LEU A 866 -47.15 -1.49 -15.57
CA LEU A 866 -47.43 -0.15 -15.10
C LEU A 866 -48.66 0.47 -15.81
N ARG A 867 -48.85 0.25 -17.12
CA ARG A 867 -50.06 0.67 -17.86
C ARG A 867 -51.29 -0.04 -17.34
N GLN A 868 -51.20 -1.30 -16.91
CA GLN A 868 -52.32 -2.07 -16.34
C GLN A 868 -52.68 -1.57 -14.92
N GLN A 869 -51.70 -1.24 -14.08
CA GLN A 869 -51.91 -0.86 -12.68
C GLN A 869 -52.31 0.63 -12.53
N LEU A 870 -51.75 1.51 -13.36
CA LEU A 870 -51.95 2.96 -13.26
C LEU A 870 -53.41 3.40 -13.17
N PRO A 871 -54.37 2.91 -14.03
CA PRO A 871 -55.78 3.31 -13.93
C PRO A 871 -56.49 2.72 -12.70
N LYS A 872 -55.94 1.69 -12.05
CA LYS A 872 -56.49 1.03 -10.87
C LYS A 872 -55.99 1.66 -9.56
N THR A 873 -54.89 2.39 -9.61
CA THR A 873 -54.21 2.97 -8.44
C THR A 873 -54.96 4.18 -7.91
N LYS A 874 -55.40 4.11 -6.64
CA LYS A 874 -56.16 5.19 -5.95
C LYS A 874 -55.26 6.14 -5.17
N ASP A 875 -54.12 5.61 -4.57
CA ASP A 875 -53.15 6.47 -3.86
C ASP A 875 -52.46 7.37 -4.88
N GLU A 876 -52.55 8.67 -4.69
CA GLU A 876 -52.04 9.68 -5.62
C GLU A 876 -50.50 9.65 -5.70
N ARG A 877 -49.80 9.37 -4.60
CA ARG A 877 -48.35 9.28 -4.55
C ARG A 877 -47.85 8.08 -5.36
N ILE A 878 -48.51 6.93 -5.24
CA ILE A 878 -48.17 5.72 -5.98
C ILE A 878 -48.51 5.90 -7.46
N ARG A 879 -49.63 6.53 -7.77
CA ARG A 879 -49.99 6.87 -9.13
C ARG A 879 -48.98 7.76 -9.81
N LEU A 880 -48.51 8.83 -9.15
CA LEU A 880 -47.46 9.72 -9.66
C LEU A 880 -46.10 8.98 -9.82
N HIS A 881 -45.78 8.09 -8.90
CA HIS A 881 -44.60 7.24 -8.99
C HIS A 881 -44.65 6.36 -10.26
N TYR A 882 -45.74 5.63 -10.49
CA TYR A 882 -45.92 4.81 -11.70
C TYR A 882 -45.90 5.65 -12.98
N GLN A 883 -46.51 6.84 -13.00
CA GLN A 883 -46.44 7.75 -14.14
C GLN A 883 -44.99 8.18 -14.44
N THR A 884 -44.20 8.45 -13.39
CA THR A 884 -42.81 8.86 -13.52
C THR A 884 -41.97 7.73 -14.13
N LEU A 885 -42.14 6.51 -13.64
CA LEU A 885 -41.45 5.34 -14.16
C LEU A 885 -41.82 5.03 -15.61
N LEU A 886 -43.13 5.10 -15.93
CA LEU A 886 -43.61 4.86 -17.28
C LEU A 886 -43.05 5.86 -18.29
N ARG A 887 -42.95 7.16 -17.92
CA ARG A 887 -42.32 8.19 -18.77
C ARG A 887 -40.82 7.88 -19.03
N LYS A 888 -40.12 7.34 -18.05
CA LYS A 888 -38.70 6.95 -18.23
C LYS A 888 -38.59 5.78 -19.21
N LEU A 889 -39.45 4.77 -19.11
CA LEU A 889 -39.48 3.63 -20.01
C LEU A 889 -39.84 4.04 -21.44
N GLU A 890 -40.90 4.87 -21.64
CA GLU A 890 -41.37 5.31 -22.96
C GLU A 890 -40.37 6.18 -23.74
N LYS A 891 -39.45 6.85 -23.07
CA LYS A 891 -38.40 7.62 -23.74
C LYS A 891 -37.40 6.74 -24.48
N VAL A 892 -37.24 5.49 -24.04
CA VAL A 892 -36.28 4.53 -24.57
C VAL A 892 -36.87 3.64 -25.64
N THR A 893 -38.17 3.41 -25.55
CA THR A 893 -38.92 2.54 -26.51
C THR A 893 -39.40 3.29 -27.76
N LYS A 894 -39.22 4.63 -27.83
CA LYS A 894 -39.45 5.48 -29.01
C LYS A 894 -38.17 5.82 -29.72
#